data_ee29e0ef1427db42979cb3e439b0dcd0
#
_entry.id   ee29e0ef1427db42979cb3e439b0dcd0
#
_cell.length_a   1.000
_cell.length_b   1.000
_cell.length_c   1.000
_cell.angle_alpha   90.00
_cell.angle_beta   90.00
_cell.angle_gamma   90.00
#
_symmetry.space_group_name_H-M   'P 1'
#
loop_
_entity.id
_entity.type
_entity.pdbx_description
1 polymer ?
#
loop_
_entity_poly.entity_id
_entity_poly.type
_entity_poly.pdbx_seq_one_letter_code
_entity_poly.pdbx_strand_id
1 'polypeptide(L)'
;MAKLYNHKVLEPKWQKVWDDEKAFAATNDYSKPKYYALVEFPYPSGQGLHVGHPRPYTALDIVARKRRMQGYNVLYPMGWDAFGLPTENYAIKNKIHPRIVTENNVARFKAQLHSLGYSFDWDREINTTDPNYYKWTQWIFLKLFKAGLAYKKEMPINWCTSCKVGLANEEVVNGVCERCGSEVVRKVKSEWMLKITEYADKLIEGLNDVDYIERVKVQQKNWIGRSTGAEVDFAIKGKEEKLRIYTTRCDTLFGVTYMVVSPEHPYLDQFKDEIKNWDEIEAYREAASKKSDFERAELAKDKTGVAIDGLSAINPVNGKEVPIWVSDYVLMSYGTGAIMAVPAHDERDWEFAKKFNLPIIQVVAKNGEAVDVNEAAFTDVATGVLINSDFLNGLEVKDAKAKMIEFLEEHKIGTAKTNYKLRDWVFSRQRYWGEPIPIVHCEKCGYVPLDESELPLLLPEVDSYMPTDNGESPLAAMTDWVNTTCPCCGGPAKRETDTMPQWAGSSWYFLRYTDPNNDEALASPEALKYWMPVDWYNGGMEHTTLHLLYSRFWHKFLYDQKVVPTPEPYQKRTSHGMILGENGEKMSKSRGNVVNPDDIVNEYGADTLRTYEMFIGAFDLAASWSEDGVKGCRRFLERVWKLQDLMTDEEGYSKDLETKMHQTIKKVSTDFENLKYNTAIAAMMALINDFYKKNSITKGEFKTLITLLNPVAPHITEELWENAGFEGRVYQTQWPTYDEAKTVESSVEIALQINGKIRGTLMIDKDAAKDDVIAKAKEELADKLTGNIVKEIYVPGRIVNIVMK
;
A
#
# COMPACT_ATOMS: atom_id res chain seq x y z
N MET A 1 44.76 -13.50 17.58
CA MET A 1 43.93 -13.57 16.35
C MET A 1 42.52 -13.99 16.72
N ALA A 2 41.52 -13.22 16.37
CA ALA A 2 40.11 -13.59 16.60
C ALA A 2 39.79 -14.91 15.89
N LYS A 3 38.88 -15.70 16.49
CA LYS A 3 38.35 -16.89 15.81
C LYS A 3 37.68 -16.46 14.47
N LEU A 4 37.60 -17.38 13.53
CA LEU A 4 36.92 -17.11 12.27
C LEU A 4 35.45 -16.78 12.52
N TYR A 5 34.92 -15.83 11.75
CA TYR A 5 33.49 -15.50 11.76
C TYR A 5 32.67 -16.70 11.30
N ASN A 6 31.93 -17.33 12.22
CA ASN A 6 31.10 -18.50 11.96
C ASN A 6 29.65 -18.23 12.32
N HIS A 7 28.85 -17.81 11.31
CA HIS A 7 27.44 -17.52 11.50
C HIS A 7 26.62 -18.74 11.97
N LYS A 8 26.99 -19.96 11.57
CA LYS A 8 26.27 -21.19 11.97
C LYS A 8 26.33 -21.47 13.46
N VAL A 9 27.29 -20.87 14.16
CA VAL A 9 27.45 -21.02 15.61
C VAL A 9 26.85 -19.80 16.33
N LEU A 10 27.17 -18.61 15.88
CA LEU A 10 26.82 -17.40 16.61
C LEU A 10 25.35 -16.97 16.41
N GLU A 11 24.77 -17.18 15.23
CA GLU A 11 23.38 -16.76 15.00
C GLU A 11 22.39 -17.54 15.87
N PRO A 12 22.40 -18.89 15.94
CA PRO A 12 21.55 -19.62 16.86
C PRO A 12 21.82 -19.30 18.34
N LYS A 13 23.09 -19.00 18.73
CA LYS A 13 23.42 -18.58 20.10
C LYS A 13 22.64 -17.32 20.47
N TRP A 14 22.70 -16.29 19.64
CA TRP A 14 22.07 -14.99 19.93
C TRP A 14 20.56 -15.04 19.84
N GLN A 15 19.99 -15.78 18.90
CA GLN A 15 18.55 -16.01 18.84
C GLN A 15 18.04 -16.61 20.15
N LYS A 16 18.73 -17.64 20.66
CA LYS A 16 18.37 -18.25 21.95
C LYS A 16 18.51 -17.26 23.11
N VAL A 17 19.57 -16.45 23.15
CA VAL A 17 19.75 -15.43 24.21
C VAL A 17 18.58 -14.44 24.19
N TRP A 18 18.20 -13.92 23.03
CA TRP A 18 17.10 -12.97 22.92
C TRP A 18 15.76 -13.57 23.33
N ASP A 19 15.51 -14.84 23.01
CA ASP A 19 14.30 -15.54 23.43
C ASP A 19 14.26 -15.75 24.94
N ASP A 20 15.35 -16.24 25.52
CA ASP A 20 15.45 -16.51 26.96
C ASP A 20 15.31 -15.19 27.77
N GLU A 21 15.87 -14.10 27.29
CA GLU A 21 15.82 -12.77 27.92
C GLU A 21 14.51 -12.02 27.61
N LYS A 22 13.65 -12.52 26.69
CA LYS A 22 12.50 -11.79 26.13
C LYS A 22 12.89 -10.38 25.69
N ALA A 23 14.02 -10.28 25.00
CA ALA A 23 14.74 -9.05 24.72
C ALA A 23 13.89 -7.97 24.00
N PHE A 24 12.89 -8.36 23.25
CA PHE A 24 12.11 -7.48 22.38
C PHE A 24 10.62 -7.38 22.78
N ALA A 25 10.25 -7.92 23.93
CA ALA A 25 8.89 -7.82 24.44
C ALA A 25 8.53 -6.36 24.77
N ALA A 26 7.40 -5.91 24.24
CA ALA A 26 6.82 -4.63 24.63
C ALA A 26 6.30 -4.70 26.07
N THR A 27 6.48 -3.62 26.82
CA THR A 27 6.05 -3.58 28.23
C THR A 27 4.68 -2.91 28.38
N ASN A 28 4.02 -3.18 29.50
CA ASN A 28 2.81 -2.46 29.90
C ASN A 28 3.13 -1.21 30.74
N ASP A 29 4.36 -0.71 30.67
CA ASP A 29 4.77 0.56 31.30
C ASP A 29 4.37 1.72 30.38
N TYR A 30 3.16 2.20 30.56
CA TYR A 30 2.59 3.29 29.76
C TYR A 30 3.14 4.68 30.13
N SER A 31 4.11 4.77 31.02
CA SER A 31 4.82 6.02 31.34
C SER A 31 5.93 6.33 30.33
N LYS A 32 6.44 5.31 29.61
CA LYS A 32 7.46 5.46 28.58
C LYS A 32 6.88 5.96 27.25
N PRO A 33 7.65 6.70 26.45
CA PRO A 33 7.23 7.01 25.09
C PRO A 33 7.08 5.72 24.27
N LYS A 34 5.97 5.57 23.57
CA LYS A 34 5.69 4.40 22.74
C LYS A 34 6.25 4.54 21.34
N TYR A 35 6.58 3.42 20.73
CA TYR A 35 6.76 3.35 19.29
C TYR A 35 6.18 2.04 18.74
N TYR A 36 5.18 2.16 17.88
CA TYR A 36 4.53 1.02 17.25
C TYR A 36 4.96 0.93 15.78
N ALA A 37 5.89 0.03 15.49
CA ALA A 37 6.31 -0.32 14.14
C ALA A 37 5.51 -1.52 13.65
N LEU A 38 4.94 -1.44 12.47
CA LEU A 38 4.10 -2.49 11.89
C LEU A 38 4.53 -2.82 10.46
N VAL A 39 4.69 -4.10 10.18
CA VAL A 39 4.77 -4.65 8.83
C VAL A 39 3.52 -5.47 8.52
N GLU A 40 3.16 -5.59 7.25
CA GLU A 40 2.10 -6.49 6.86
C GLU A 40 2.46 -7.92 7.27
N PHE A 41 1.57 -8.55 8.04
CA PHE A 41 1.77 -9.93 8.43
C PHE A 41 1.63 -10.87 7.23
N PRO A 42 2.43 -11.94 7.17
CA PRO A 42 2.45 -12.80 6.00
C PRO A 42 1.21 -13.68 5.91
N TYR A 43 0.91 -14.05 4.69
CA TYR A 43 -0.06 -15.07 4.38
C TYR A 43 0.66 -16.42 4.30
N PRO A 44 0.51 -17.35 5.27
CA PRO A 44 1.27 -18.59 5.33
C PRO A 44 0.77 -19.61 4.32
N SER A 45 0.84 -19.31 3.03
CA SER A 45 0.45 -20.16 1.93
C SER A 45 1.66 -20.80 1.25
N GLY A 46 1.70 -22.12 1.18
CA GLY A 46 2.74 -22.84 0.46
C GLY A 46 4.03 -23.08 1.24
N GLN A 47 5.17 -23.18 0.55
CA GLN A 47 6.40 -23.78 1.10
C GLN A 47 7.32 -22.84 1.91
N GLY A 48 6.87 -21.69 2.35
CA GLY A 48 7.66 -20.74 3.11
C GLY A 48 7.89 -19.41 2.37
N LEU A 49 8.75 -18.60 2.97
CA LEU A 49 9.12 -17.29 2.47
C LEU A 49 10.03 -17.40 1.23
N HIS A 50 10.02 -16.36 0.40
CA HIS A 50 11.07 -16.09 -0.58
C HIS A 50 11.82 -14.81 -0.20
N VAL A 51 12.97 -14.53 -0.81
CA VAL A 51 13.86 -13.39 -0.44
C VAL A 51 13.21 -12.01 -0.58
N GLY A 52 12.07 -11.87 -1.21
CA GLY A 52 11.32 -10.60 -1.22
C GLY A 52 10.63 -10.26 0.11
N HIS A 53 10.31 -11.25 0.95
CA HIS A 53 9.66 -11.02 2.24
C HIS A 53 10.59 -10.38 3.29
N PRO A 54 11.88 -10.77 3.42
CA PRO A 54 12.79 -10.14 4.37
C PRO A 54 12.97 -8.64 4.21
N ARG A 55 12.78 -8.08 3.02
CA ARG A 55 13.01 -6.67 2.74
C ARG A 55 12.22 -5.71 3.64
N PRO A 56 10.87 -5.75 3.67
CA PRO A 56 10.10 -4.90 4.57
C PRO A 56 10.33 -5.23 6.05
N TYR A 57 10.51 -6.50 6.39
CA TYR A 57 10.71 -6.92 7.77
C TYR A 57 12.04 -6.40 8.32
N THR A 58 13.12 -6.51 7.56
CA THR A 58 14.43 -5.97 7.95
C THR A 58 14.39 -4.45 8.08
N ALA A 59 13.73 -3.76 7.17
CA ALA A 59 13.64 -2.30 7.17
C ALA A 59 13.02 -1.75 8.46
N LEU A 60 11.87 -2.28 8.87
CA LEU A 60 11.24 -1.84 10.12
C LEU A 60 11.87 -2.44 11.38
N ASP A 61 12.54 -3.59 11.28
CA ASP A 61 13.36 -4.11 12.38
C ASP A 61 14.51 -3.16 12.71
N ILE A 62 15.13 -2.56 11.71
CA ILE A 62 16.15 -1.52 11.90
C ILE A 62 15.59 -0.33 12.68
N VAL A 63 14.40 0.16 12.30
CA VAL A 63 13.72 1.25 13.00
C VAL A 63 13.37 0.84 14.43
N ALA A 64 12.79 -0.34 14.62
CA ALA A 64 12.40 -0.86 15.93
C ALA A 64 13.59 -0.96 16.88
N ARG A 65 14.72 -1.53 16.42
CA ARG A 65 15.96 -1.64 17.21
C ARG A 65 16.52 -0.28 17.57
N LYS A 66 16.61 0.64 16.62
CA LYS A 66 17.05 2.02 16.88
C LYS A 66 16.16 2.72 17.91
N ARG A 67 14.82 2.60 17.82
CA ARG A 67 13.89 3.19 18.78
C ARG A 67 14.05 2.63 20.19
N ARG A 68 14.31 1.32 20.35
CA ARG A 68 14.61 0.74 21.65
C ARG A 68 15.87 1.37 22.24
N MET A 69 16.93 1.53 21.44
CA MET A 69 18.17 2.20 21.89
C MET A 69 17.95 3.70 22.18
N GLN A 70 16.89 4.31 21.70
CA GLN A 70 16.48 5.68 22.02
C GLN A 70 15.56 5.77 23.25
N GLY A 71 15.29 4.65 23.93
CA GLY A 71 14.51 4.60 25.18
C GLY A 71 13.00 4.44 24.99
N TYR A 72 12.53 4.17 23.77
CA TYR A 72 11.10 3.92 23.51
C TYR A 72 10.68 2.52 23.98
N ASN A 73 9.44 2.42 24.44
CA ASN A 73 8.73 1.15 24.55
C ASN A 73 8.24 0.78 23.14
N VAL A 74 8.85 -0.22 22.52
CA VAL A 74 8.61 -0.55 21.11
C VAL A 74 7.72 -1.78 21.00
N LEU A 75 6.64 -1.65 20.25
CA LEU A 75 5.81 -2.77 19.78
C LEU A 75 6.15 -3.05 18.31
N TYR A 76 6.76 -4.21 18.06
CA TYR A 76 7.05 -4.74 16.74
C TYR A 76 6.57 -6.19 16.68
N PRO A 77 5.28 -6.40 16.39
CA PRO A 77 4.64 -7.71 16.46
C PRO A 77 4.67 -8.48 15.16
N MET A 78 4.36 -9.78 15.25
CA MET A 78 4.17 -10.67 14.09
C MET A 78 2.99 -11.61 14.32
N GLY A 79 2.34 -12.01 13.24
CA GLY A 79 1.21 -12.92 13.25
C GLY A 79 0.93 -13.49 11.87
N TRP A 80 -0.26 -14.11 11.72
CA TRP A 80 -0.58 -14.90 10.53
C TRP A 80 -1.97 -14.53 10.00
N ASP A 81 -2.00 -14.07 8.76
CA ASP A 81 -3.22 -13.94 7.96
C ASP A 81 -3.49 -15.29 7.29
N ALA A 82 -4.25 -16.17 7.96
CA ALA A 82 -4.25 -17.58 7.63
C ALA A 82 -5.58 -18.12 7.07
N PHE A 83 -6.66 -17.35 7.09
CA PHE A 83 -7.90 -17.66 6.39
C PHE A 83 -7.82 -17.32 4.89
N GLY A 84 -8.72 -17.85 4.09
CA GLY A 84 -8.98 -17.45 2.72
C GLY A 84 -8.50 -18.41 1.64
N LEU A 85 -8.67 -17.99 0.40
CA LEU A 85 -8.53 -18.79 -0.81
C LEU A 85 -7.14 -19.42 -1.02
N PRO A 86 -6.01 -18.78 -0.79
CA PRO A 86 -4.72 -19.39 -1.07
C PRO A 86 -4.45 -20.64 -0.25
N THR A 87 -4.75 -20.64 1.05
CA THR A 87 -4.61 -21.81 1.92
C THR A 87 -5.59 -22.90 1.52
N GLU A 88 -6.86 -22.54 1.29
CA GLU A 88 -7.88 -23.50 0.89
C GLU A 88 -7.59 -24.15 -0.46
N ASN A 89 -7.19 -23.38 -1.46
CA ASN A 89 -6.82 -23.91 -2.77
C ASN A 89 -5.60 -24.83 -2.69
N TYR A 90 -4.62 -24.50 -1.86
CA TYR A 90 -3.47 -25.39 -1.60
C TYR A 90 -3.91 -26.68 -0.92
N ALA A 91 -4.80 -26.59 0.07
CA ALA A 91 -5.35 -27.71 0.79
C ALA A 91 -6.14 -28.67 -0.14
N ILE A 92 -7.00 -28.12 -1.00
CA ILE A 92 -7.74 -28.88 -2.03
C ILE A 92 -6.79 -29.61 -2.96
N LYS A 93 -5.79 -28.90 -3.50
CA LYS A 93 -4.81 -29.49 -4.44
C LYS A 93 -4.04 -30.65 -3.81
N ASN A 94 -3.72 -30.56 -2.53
CA ASN A 94 -2.92 -31.56 -1.82
C ASN A 94 -3.78 -32.57 -1.04
N LYS A 95 -5.11 -32.47 -1.08
CA LYS A 95 -6.06 -33.31 -0.34
C LYS A 95 -5.79 -33.37 1.17
N ILE A 96 -5.52 -32.22 1.76
CA ILE A 96 -5.22 -32.01 3.18
C ILE A 96 -6.22 -31.01 3.75
N HIS A 97 -6.62 -31.17 5.01
CA HIS A 97 -7.52 -30.20 5.64
C HIS A 97 -6.83 -28.82 5.79
N PRO A 98 -7.49 -27.67 5.52
CA PRO A 98 -6.89 -26.33 5.57
C PRO A 98 -6.26 -25.99 6.91
N ARG A 99 -6.79 -26.48 8.03
CA ARG A 99 -6.21 -26.30 9.36
C ARG A 99 -4.81 -26.88 9.46
N ILE A 100 -4.62 -28.12 8.99
CA ILE A 100 -3.32 -28.81 9.01
C ILE A 100 -2.32 -28.05 8.13
N VAL A 101 -2.75 -27.59 6.96
CA VAL A 101 -1.93 -26.76 6.07
C VAL A 101 -1.51 -25.49 6.78
N THR A 102 -2.45 -24.81 7.46
CA THR A 102 -2.19 -23.58 8.20
C THR A 102 -1.17 -23.80 9.31
N GLU A 103 -1.36 -24.82 10.14
CA GLU A 103 -0.44 -25.14 11.26
C GLU A 103 0.97 -25.43 10.76
N ASN A 104 1.12 -26.25 9.73
CA ASN A 104 2.42 -26.58 9.13
C ASN A 104 3.11 -25.34 8.52
N ASN A 105 2.35 -24.52 7.80
CA ASN A 105 2.88 -23.34 7.15
C ASN A 105 3.26 -22.25 8.16
N VAL A 106 2.45 -22.03 9.18
CA VAL A 106 2.77 -21.09 10.28
C VAL A 106 4.06 -21.52 10.97
N ALA A 107 4.20 -22.81 11.33
CA ALA A 107 5.42 -23.31 11.94
C ALA A 107 6.66 -23.09 11.05
N ARG A 108 6.52 -23.31 9.74
CA ARG A 108 7.59 -23.08 8.76
C ARG A 108 7.97 -21.62 8.64
N PHE A 109 7.00 -20.73 8.46
CA PHE A 109 7.23 -19.28 8.36
C PHE A 109 7.85 -18.72 9.65
N LYS A 110 7.35 -19.16 10.80
CA LYS A 110 7.88 -18.76 12.12
C LYS A 110 9.35 -19.13 12.26
N ALA A 111 9.72 -20.37 11.89
CA ALA A 111 11.10 -20.82 11.94
C ALA A 111 12.01 -19.97 11.02
N GLN A 112 11.55 -19.64 9.81
CA GLN A 112 12.29 -18.79 8.88
C GLN A 112 12.47 -17.35 9.43
N LEU A 113 11.42 -16.75 9.95
CA LEU A 113 11.49 -15.41 10.55
C LEU A 113 12.40 -15.37 11.78
N HIS A 114 12.37 -16.43 12.57
CA HIS A 114 13.24 -16.60 13.73
C HIS A 114 14.72 -16.69 13.33
N SER A 115 15.02 -17.47 12.30
CA SER A 115 16.39 -17.63 11.79
C SER A 115 16.99 -16.32 11.24
N LEU A 116 16.14 -15.36 10.84
CA LEU A 116 16.56 -14.02 10.38
C LEU A 116 16.82 -13.03 11.51
N GLY A 117 16.56 -13.43 12.78
CA GLY A 117 16.88 -12.67 13.97
C GLY A 117 16.12 -11.35 14.11
N TYR A 118 14.88 -11.28 13.66
CA TYR A 118 14.02 -10.11 13.82
C TYR A 118 13.64 -9.87 15.27
N SER A 119 13.54 -8.60 15.64
CA SER A 119 13.14 -8.19 17.00
C SER A 119 11.62 -8.16 17.18
N PHE A 120 10.94 -9.20 16.71
CA PHE A 120 9.50 -9.33 16.91
C PHE A 120 9.16 -9.67 18.36
N ASP A 121 8.07 -9.08 18.85
CA ASP A 121 7.45 -9.47 20.11
C ASP A 121 6.56 -10.71 19.91
N TRP A 122 7.11 -11.89 20.08
CA TRP A 122 6.41 -13.15 19.91
C TRP A 122 5.36 -13.44 21.00
N ASP A 123 5.42 -12.76 22.15
CA ASP A 123 4.38 -12.88 23.18
C ASP A 123 3.05 -12.26 22.71
N ARG A 124 3.08 -11.46 21.63
CA ARG A 124 1.90 -10.83 21.01
C ARG A 124 1.51 -11.42 19.67
N GLU A 125 1.97 -12.64 19.39
CA GLU A 125 1.63 -13.39 18.18
C GLU A 125 0.11 -13.60 18.07
N ILE A 126 -0.44 -13.42 16.88
CA ILE A 126 -1.85 -13.64 16.56
C ILE A 126 -2.00 -14.53 15.32
N ASN A 127 -3.14 -15.19 15.22
CA ASN A 127 -3.52 -15.99 14.06
C ASN A 127 -5.00 -15.73 13.75
N THR A 128 -5.32 -15.30 12.54
CA THR A 128 -6.70 -14.97 12.16
C THR A 128 -7.64 -16.18 12.18
N THR A 129 -7.11 -17.41 12.16
CA THR A 129 -7.89 -18.65 12.25
C THR A 129 -8.16 -19.11 13.69
N ASP A 130 -7.56 -18.44 14.69
CA ASP A 130 -7.84 -18.71 16.09
C ASP A 130 -9.25 -18.21 16.46
N PRO A 131 -10.13 -19.05 17.04
CA PRO A 131 -11.43 -18.62 17.51
C PRO A 131 -11.39 -17.42 18.47
N ASN A 132 -10.36 -17.31 19.30
CA ASN A 132 -10.18 -16.16 20.20
C ASN A 132 -9.85 -14.87 19.44
N TYR A 133 -9.33 -14.97 18.21
CA TYR A 133 -9.12 -13.84 17.32
C TYR A 133 -10.40 -13.53 16.53
N TYR A 134 -10.95 -14.51 15.78
CA TYR A 134 -12.06 -14.21 14.88
C TYR A 134 -13.38 -13.96 15.62
N LYS A 135 -13.51 -14.31 16.90
CA LYS A 135 -14.58 -13.80 17.78
C LYS A 135 -14.78 -12.28 17.63
N TRP A 136 -13.68 -11.55 17.57
CA TRP A 136 -13.72 -10.09 17.49
C TRP A 136 -13.93 -9.60 16.06
N THR A 137 -13.49 -10.32 15.05
CA THR A 137 -13.90 -10.08 13.67
C THR A 137 -15.42 -10.18 13.51
N GLN A 138 -16.01 -11.23 14.09
CA GLN A 138 -17.45 -11.43 14.12
C GLN A 138 -18.17 -10.32 14.92
N TRP A 139 -17.61 -9.90 16.04
CA TRP A 139 -18.13 -8.81 16.84
C TRP A 139 -18.16 -7.48 16.06
N ILE A 140 -17.12 -7.15 15.33
CA ILE A 140 -17.07 -5.95 14.48
C ILE A 140 -18.15 -6.04 13.39
N PHE A 141 -18.30 -7.21 12.77
CA PHE A 141 -19.37 -7.42 11.78
C PHE A 141 -20.76 -7.20 12.38
N LEU A 142 -21.03 -7.69 13.59
CA LEU A 142 -22.30 -7.45 14.29
C LEU A 142 -22.54 -5.96 14.56
N LYS A 143 -21.49 -5.21 14.92
CA LYS A 143 -21.60 -3.74 15.08
C LYS A 143 -21.92 -3.05 13.76
N LEU A 144 -21.26 -3.44 12.66
CA LEU A 144 -21.56 -2.95 11.31
C LEU A 144 -23.01 -3.27 10.90
N PHE A 145 -23.49 -4.49 11.18
CA PHE A 145 -24.84 -4.89 10.89
C PHE A 145 -25.87 -4.06 11.69
N LYS A 146 -25.67 -3.91 13.00
CA LYS A 146 -26.54 -3.11 13.88
C LYS A 146 -26.56 -1.62 13.48
N ALA A 147 -25.46 -1.12 12.92
CA ALA A 147 -25.36 0.25 12.38
C ALA A 147 -25.97 0.41 10.97
N GLY A 148 -26.50 -0.65 10.37
CA GLY A 148 -27.05 -0.63 9.02
C GLY A 148 -26.00 -0.50 7.91
N LEU A 149 -24.74 -0.77 8.23
CA LEU A 149 -23.59 -0.72 7.30
C LEU A 149 -23.30 -2.08 6.66
N ALA A 150 -23.79 -3.18 7.22
CA ALA A 150 -23.77 -4.50 6.61
C ALA A 150 -25.17 -4.88 6.18
N TYR A 151 -25.35 -5.30 4.93
CA TYR A 151 -26.64 -5.70 4.36
C TYR A 151 -26.46 -6.80 3.32
N LYS A 152 -27.51 -7.58 3.06
CA LYS A 152 -27.51 -8.63 2.04
C LYS A 152 -28.37 -8.20 0.85
N LYS A 153 -27.87 -8.36 -0.36
CA LYS A 153 -28.54 -7.94 -1.59
C LYS A 153 -28.25 -8.88 -2.74
N GLU A 154 -29.27 -9.21 -3.51
CA GLU A 154 -29.13 -9.89 -4.79
C GLU A 154 -28.72 -8.89 -5.86
N MET A 155 -27.58 -9.13 -6.50
CA MET A 155 -27.02 -8.24 -7.52
C MET A 155 -26.02 -8.95 -8.42
N PRO A 156 -25.74 -8.44 -9.63
CA PRO A 156 -24.63 -8.91 -10.43
C PRO A 156 -23.30 -8.60 -9.75
N ILE A 157 -22.51 -9.61 -9.47
CA ILE A 157 -21.17 -9.50 -8.89
C ILE A 157 -20.12 -10.03 -9.83
N ASN A 158 -18.86 -9.70 -9.56
CA ASN A 158 -17.72 -10.34 -10.20
C ASN A 158 -17.57 -11.77 -9.69
N TRP A 159 -17.55 -12.74 -10.58
CA TRP A 159 -17.46 -14.15 -10.26
C TRP A 159 -16.24 -14.76 -10.88
N CYS A 160 -15.34 -15.32 -10.08
CA CYS A 160 -14.21 -16.08 -10.59
C CYS A 160 -14.65 -17.51 -10.96
N THR A 161 -14.49 -17.87 -12.23
CA THR A 161 -14.91 -19.18 -12.77
C THR A 161 -14.07 -20.34 -12.23
N SER A 162 -12.80 -20.12 -11.90
CA SER A 162 -11.90 -21.12 -11.36
C SER A 162 -12.01 -21.25 -9.83
N CYS A 163 -11.99 -20.12 -9.11
CA CYS A 163 -12.13 -20.14 -7.65
C CYS A 163 -13.57 -20.41 -7.20
N LYS A 164 -14.56 -20.28 -8.09
CA LYS A 164 -16.00 -20.46 -7.82
C LYS A 164 -16.49 -19.61 -6.65
N VAL A 165 -16.18 -18.32 -6.70
CA VAL A 165 -16.44 -17.38 -5.60
C VAL A 165 -16.73 -15.97 -6.13
N GLY A 166 -17.57 -15.23 -5.41
CA GLY A 166 -17.79 -13.80 -5.62
C GLY A 166 -16.56 -12.97 -5.22
N LEU A 167 -16.24 -11.97 -6.01
CA LEU A 167 -15.10 -11.08 -5.80
C LEU A 167 -15.57 -9.64 -5.64
N ALA A 168 -14.90 -8.90 -4.76
CA ALA A 168 -15.02 -7.45 -4.74
C ALA A 168 -14.38 -6.84 -6.00
N ASN A 169 -14.72 -5.59 -6.32
CA ASN A 169 -14.15 -4.91 -7.48
C ASN A 169 -12.63 -4.77 -7.38
N GLU A 170 -12.13 -4.58 -6.17
CA GLU A 170 -10.72 -4.44 -5.84
C GLU A 170 -9.91 -5.73 -6.09
N GLU A 171 -10.56 -6.88 -6.12
CA GLU A 171 -9.95 -8.20 -6.35
C GLU A 171 -9.93 -8.60 -7.84
N VAL A 172 -10.36 -7.69 -8.73
CA VAL A 172 -10.36 -7.91 -10.19
C VAL A 172 -9.35 -6.97 -10.84
N VAL A 173 -8.33 -7.55 -11.46
CA VAL A 173 -7.26 -6.80 -12.13
C VAL A 173 -7.28 -7.13 -13.62
N ASN A 174 -7.51 -6.12 -14.47
CA ASN A 174 -7.58 -6.31 -15.93
C ASN A 174 -8.58 -7.41 -16.39
N GLY A 175 -9.72 -7.51 -15.70
CA GLY A 175 -10.76 -8.50 -16.03
C GLY A 175 -10.50 -9.92 -15.55
N VAL A 176 -9.41 -10.15 -14.82
CA VAL A 176 -9.08 -11.46 -14.25
C VAL A 176 -9.01 -11.43 -12.73
N CYS A 177 -9.19 -12.59 -12.13
CA CYS A 177 -9.06 -12.77 -10.68
C CYS A 177 -7.61 -12.52 -10.24
N GLU A 178 -7.41 -11.60 -9.31
CA GLU A 178 -6.09 -11.27 -8.76
C GLU A 178 -5.35 -12.51 -8.20
N ARG A 179 -6.12 -13.48 -7.67
CA ARG A 179 -5.57 -14.67 -7.00
C ARG A 179 -5.13 -15.78 -7.94
N CYS A 180 -5.96 -16.10 -8.94
CA CYS A 180 -5.69 -17.27 -9.80
C CYS A 180 -5.45 -16.91 -11.27
N GLY A 181 -5.62 -15.65 -11.67
CA GLY A 181 -5.45 -15.16 -13.03
C GLY A 181 -6.54 -15.63 -14.01
N SER A 182 -7.59 -16.32 -13.53
CA SER A 182 -8.68 -16.81 -14.39
C SER A 182 -9.68 -15.71 -14.71
N GLU A 183 -10.40 -15.88 -15.81
CA GLU A 183 -11.46 -14.97 -16.25
C GLU A 183 -12.52 -14.75 -15.17
N VAL A 184 -12.94 -13.52 -15.04
CA VAL A 184 -14.03 -13.09 -14.16
C VAL A 184 -15.25 -12.76 -15.01
N VAL A 185 -16.38 -13.35 -14.65
CA VAL A 185 -17.66 -13.14 -15.33
C VAL A 185 -18.66 -12.47 -14.38
N ARG A 186 -19.75 -11.92 -14.92
CA ARG A 186 -20.85 -11.39 -14.12
C ARG A 186 -21.81 -12.52 -13.77
N LYS A 187 -22.15 -12.65 -12.49
CA LYS A 187 -23.13 -13.62 -11.98
C LYS A 187 -24.01 -12.97 -10.95
N VAL A 188 -25.33 -13.17 -11.08
CA VAL A 188 -26.29 -12.67 -10.06
C VAL A 188 -26.23 -13.58 -8.85
N LYS A 189 -25.94 -13.01 -7.69
CA LYS A 189 -25.84 -13.70 -6.39
C LYS A 189 -26.35 -12.81 -5.28
N SER A 190 -26.82 -13.46 -4.21
CA SER A 190 -27.18 -12.78 -2.97
C SER A 190 -25.94 -12.70 -2.07
N GLU A 191 -25.39 -11.50 -1.91
CA GLU A 191 -24.11 -11.27 -1.23
C GLU A 191 -24.26 -10.30 -0.04
N TRP A 192 -23.46 -10.55 1.00
CA TRP A 192 -23.26 -9.55 2.04
C TRP A 192 -22.41 -8.42 1.50
N MET A 193 -22.83 -7.21 1.78
CA MET A 193 -22.20 -5.96 1.37
C MET A 193 -21.89 -5.11 2.59
N LEU A 194 -20.72 -4.45 2.59
CA LEU A 194 -20.42 -3.40 3.56
C LEU A 194 -20.44 -2.03 2.88
N LYS A 195 -21.15 -1.08 3.49
CA LYS A 195 -21.32 0.29 2.96
C LYS A 195 -20.06 1.14 3.16
N ILE A 196 -18.96 0.74 2.56
CA ILE A 196 -17.72 1.53 2.56
C ILE A 196 -17.93 2.91 1.92
N THR A 197 -18.90 3.03 1.00
CA THR A 197 -19.27 4.29 0.35
C THR A 197 -19.74 5.36 1.30
N GLU A 198 -20.35 5.01 2.43
CA GLU A 198 -20.73 5.96 3.51
C GLU A 198 -19.52 6.61 4.18
N TYR A 199 -18.35 6.03 4.00
CA TYR A 199 -17.08 6.53 4.53
C TYR A 199 -16.20 7.17 3.47
N ALA A 200 -16.66 7.30 2.22
CA ALA A 200 -15.86 7.78 1.10
C ALA A 200 -15.19 9.14 1.36
N ASP A 201 -15.93 10.13 1.82
CA ASP A 201 -15.39 11.46 2.16
C ASP A 201 -14.44 11.40 3.35
N LYS A 202 -14.78 10.71 4.42
CA LYS A 202 -13.91 10.52 5.59
C LYS A 202 -12.59 9.82 5.22
N LEU A 203 -12.62 8.89 4.24
CA LEU A 203 -11.43 8.21 3.74
C LEU A 203 -10.53 9.16 2.93
N ILE A 204 -11.10 10.09 2.18
CA ILE A 204 -10.34 11.11 1.44
C ILE A 204 -9.78 12.16 2.39
N GLU A 205 -10.62 12.72 3.26
CA GLU A 205 -10.27 13.79 4.18
C GLU A 205 -9.16 13.38 5.15
N GLY A 206 -9.27 12.17 5.72
CA GLY A 206 -8.28 11.63 6.65
C GLY A 206 -6.87 11.45 6.05
N LEU A 207 -6.72 11.46 4.72
CA LEU A 207 -5.40 11.44 4.08
C LEU A 207 -4.62 12.75 4.28
N ASN A 208 -5.28 13.82 4.72
CA ASN A 208 -4.61 15.09 5.03
C ASN A 208 -3.94 15.07 6.41
N ASP A 209 -4.37 14.19 7.30
CA ASP A 209 -3.92 14.11 8.69
C ASP A 209 -2.79 13.09 8.90
N VAL A 210 -2.36 12.40 7.85
CA VAL A 210 -1.40 11.31 7.91
C VAL A 210 -0.20 11.52 6.97
N ASP A 211 0.96 10.97 7.36
CA ASP A 211 2.20 10.96 6.58
C ASP A 211 2.29 9.70 5.72
N TYR A 212 1.40 9.59 4.74
CA TYR A 212 1.49 8.54 3.72
C TYR A 212 2.27 9.06 2.52
N ILE A 213 3.06 8.18 1.89
CA ILE A 213 3.73 8.52 0.63
C ILE A 213 2.68 8.97 -0.41
N GLU A 214 3.00 10.01 -1.18
CA GLU A 214 2.06 10.66 -2.08
C GLU A 214 1.40 9.69 -3.07
N ARG A 215 2.14 8.71 -3.55
CA ARG A 215 1.64 7.68 -4.45
C ARG A 215 0.47 6.88 -3.85
N VAL A 216 0.51 6.57 -2.56
CA VAL A 216 -0.59 5.90 -1.84
C VAL A 216 -1.80 6.82 -1.74
N LYS A 217 -1.59 8.09 -1.36
CA LYS A 217 -2.69 9.07 -1.26
C LYS A 217 -3.40 9.26 -2.61
N VAL A 218 -2.63 9.42 -3.67
CA VAL A 218 -3.19 9.60 -5.04
C VAL A 218 -3.96 8.36 -5.48
N GLN A 219 -3.43 7.16 -5.27
CA GLN A 219 -4.12 5.93 -5.65
C GLN A 219 -5.43 5.75 -4.91
N GLN A 220 -5.48 6.01 -3.59
CA GLN A 220 -6.72 5.92 -2.82
C GLN A 220 -7.75 6.97 -3.26
N LYS A 221 -7.34 8.22 -3.45
CA LYS A 221 -8.22 9.28 -3.96
C LYS A 221 -8.81 8.93 -5.32
N ASN A 222 -7.98 8.41 -6.23
CA ASN A 222 -8.42 8.01 -7.57
C ASN A 222 -9.36 6.79 -7.54
N TRP A 223 -9.12 5.85 -6.63
CA TRP A 223 -9.98 4.68 -6.46
C TRP A 223 -11.34 5.06 -5.90
N ILE A 224 -11.37 5.89 -4.86
CA ILE A 224 -12.63 6.43 -4.32
C ILE A 224 -13.32 7.28 -5.39
N GLY A 225 -12.57 8.06 -6.16
CA GLY A 225 -13.04 8.75 -7.34
C GLY A 225 -14.20 9.69 -7.04
N ARG A 226 -14.04 10.55 -6.01
CA ARG A 226 -15.00 11.58 -5.69
C ARG A 226 -15.14 12.56 -6.84
N SER A 227 -16.35 12.76 -7.32
CA SER A 227 -16.67 13.73 -8.35
C SER A 227 -17.87 14.57 -7.94
N THR A 228 -17.79 15.87 -8.18
CA THR A 228 -18.89 16.80 -7.98
C THR A 228 -19.45 17.22 -9.33
N GLY A 229 -20.77 17.21 -9.43
CA GLY A 229 -21.46 17.55 -10.67
C GLY A 229 -22.91 17.85 -10.39
N ALA A 230 -23.77 17.54 -11.35
CA ALA A 230 -25.22 17.68 -11.24
C ALA A 230 -25.95 16.45 -11.78
N GLU A 231 -27.05 16.08 -11.12
CA GLU A 231 -28.08 15.28 -11.74
C GLU A 231 -28.99 16.23 -12.52
N VAL A 232 -29.34 15.85 -13.76
CA VAL A 232 -30.14 16.67 -14.67
C VAL A 232 -31.22 15.81 -15.30
N ASP A 233 -32.44 16.33 -15.32
CA ASP A 233 -33.62 15.67 -15.87
C ASP A 233 -33.90 16.13 -17.28
N PHE A 234 -33.79 15.23 -18.24
CA PHE A 234 -34.18 15.43 -19.64
C PHE A 234 -35.59 14.85 -19.83
N ALA A 235 -36.54 15.68 -20.25
CA ALA A 235 -37.88 15.18 -20.56
C ALA A 235 -37.83 14.25 -21.79
N ILE A 236 -38.55 13.12 -21.73
CA ILE A 236 -38.78 12.28 -22.90
C ILE A 236 -39.97 12.88 -23.65
N LYS A 237 -39.79 13.16 -24.93
CA LYS A 237 -40.81 13.83 -25.74
C LYS A 237 -42.13 13.08 -25.74
N GLY A 238 -43.18 13.77 -25.30
CA GLY A 238 -44.54 13.18 -25.19
C GLY A 238 -44.77 12.24 -24.08
N LYS A 239 -43.88 12.20 -23.03
CA LYS A 239 -43.98 11.36 -21.83
C LYS A 239 -43.95 12.21 -20.58
N GLU A 240 -44.45 11.64 -19.47
CA GLU A 240 -44.31 12.20 -18.13
C GLU A 240 -42.92 11.87 -17.52
N GLU A 241 -42.37 10.75 -17.96
CA GLU A 241 -41.08 10.27 -17.51
C GLU A 241 -39.94 11.15 -17.99
N LYS A 242 -38.91 11.22 -17.16
CA LYS A 242 -37.68 11.99 -17.45
C LYS A 242 -36.47 11.06 -17.43
N LEU A 243 -35.57 11.29 -18.36
CA LEU A 243 -34.27 10.61 -18.36
C LEU A 243 -33.31 11.40 -17.48
N ARG A 244 -33.05 10.88 -16.28
CA ARG A 244 -32.12 11.48 -15.35
C ARG A 244 -30.70 11.06 -15.68
N ILE A 245 -29.78 12.03 -15.80
CA ILE A 245 -28.36 11.80 -16.00
C ILE A 245 -27.56 12.42 -14.87
N TYR A 246 -26.33 11.93 -14.68
CA TYR A 246 -25.32 12.58 -13.85
C TYR A 246 -24.17 13.07 -14.75
N THR A 247 -23.75 14.32 -14.54
CA THR A 247 -22.61 14.90 -15.27
C THR A 247 -21.71 15.73 -14.38
N THR A 248 -20.41 15.62 -14.56
CA THR A 248 -19.39 16.52 -13.99
C THR A 248 -19.16 17.77 -14.83
N ARG A 249 -19.80 17.83 -16.02
CA ARG A 249 -19.65 18.87 -17.01
C ARG A 249 -21.01 19.52 -17.32
N CYS A 250 -21.76 19.92 -16.28
CA CYS A 250 -23.02 20.62 -16.48
C CYS A 250 -22.87 21.97 -17.21
N ASP A 251 -21.65 22.55 -17.20
CA ASP A 251 -21.28 23.71 -18.01
C ASP A 251 -21.51 23.48 -19.51
N THR A 252 -21.43 22.25 -19.99
CA THR A 252 -21.55 21.90 -21.43
C THR A 252 -22.94 21.50 -21.86
N LEU A 253 -23.98 21.64 -21.03
CA LEU A 253 -25.37 21.24 -21.37
C LEU A 253 -25.89 21.82 -22.69
N PHE A 254 -25.49 23.04 -23.07
CA PHE A 254 -25.85 23.64 -24.34
C PHE A 254 -25.28 22.92 -25.58
N GLY A 255 -24.21 22.13 -25.37
CA GLY A 255 -23.50 21.36 -26.40
C GLY A 255 -23.98 19.91 -26.54
N VAL A 256 -25.02 19.49 -25.83
CA VAL A 256 -25.59 18.14 -25.93
C VAL A 256 -26.23 17.93 -27.29
N THR A 257 -25.78 16.90 -28.01
CA THR A 257 -26.28 16.54 -29.34
C THR A 257 -26.98 15.20 -29.39
N TYR A 258 -26.79 14.34 -28.41
CA TYR A 258 -27.52 13.08 -28.24
C TYR A 258 -27.45 12.60 -26.78
N MET A 259 -28.32 11.64 -26.45
CA MET A 259 -28.34 10.94 -25.17
C MET A 259 -27.95 9.50 -25.41
N VAL A 260 -27.38 8.85 -24.41
CA VAL A 260 -27.08 7.41 -24.45
C VAL A 260 -27.56 6.74 -23.18
N VAL A 261 -28.22 5.60 -23.31
CA VAL A 261 -28.63 4.73 -22.21
C VAL A 261 -27.88 3.41 -22.26
N SER A 262 -27.67 2.83 -21.09
CA SER A 262 -27.15 1.47 -20.94
C SER A 262 -28.09 0.44 -21.60
N PRO A 263 -27.57 -0.66 -22.16
CA PRO A 263 -28.39 -1.79 -22.62
C PRO A 263 -29.32 -2.38 -21.58
N GLU A 264 -29.03 -2.20 -20.30
CA GLU A 264 -29.82 -2.67 -19.15
C GLU A 264 -30.79 -1.62 -18.61
N HIS A 265 -30.89 -0.45 -19.22
CA HIS A 265 -31.72 0.64 -18.70
C HIS A 265 -33.22 0.27 -18.68
N PRO A 266 -33.93 0.46 -17.55
CA PRO A 266 -35.32 0.03 -17.39
C PRO A 266 -36.28 0.62 -18.42
N TYR A 267 -36.01 1.81 -18.94
CA TYR A 267 -36.87 2.46 -19.93
C TYR A 267 -36.94 1.73 -21.27
N LEU A 268 -35.94 0.90 -21.60
CA LEU A 268 -35.98 0.08 -22.79
C LEU A 268 -37.13 -0.94 -22.70
N ASP A 269 -37.29 -1.58 -21.56
CA ASP A 269 -38.39 -2.53 -21.35
C ASP A 269 -39.76 -1.81 -21.16
N GLN A 270 -39.74 -0.66 -20.48
CA GLN A 270 -40.95 0.13 -20.22
C GLN A 270 -41.58 0.68 -21.50
N PHE A 271 -40.77 1.13 -22.46
CA PHE A 271 -41.22 1.72 -23.70
C PHE A 271 -41.07 0.80 -24.92
N LYS A 272 -40.94 -0.51 -24.66
CA LYS A 272 -40.74 -1.52 -25.71
C LYS A 272 -41.71 -1.41 -26.89
N ASP A 273 -43.00 -1.24 -26.62
CA ASP A 273 -44.05 -1.20 -27.62
C ASP A 273 -44.02 0.09 -28.48
N GLU A 274 -43.27 1.10 -28.08
CA GLU A 274 -43.11 2.37 -28.77
C GLU A 274 -41.80 2.48 -29.56
N ILE A 275 -40.87 1.60 -29.25
CA ILE A 275 -39.55 1.49 -29.92
C ILE A 275 -39.77 0.74 -31.24
N LYS A 276 -39.70 1.45 -32.36
CA LYS A 276 -40.01 0.87 -33.68
C LYS A 276 -38.98 -0.17 -34.13
N ASN A 277 -37.71 -0.02 -33.74
CA ASN A 277 -36.62 -0.94 -34.08
C ASN A 277 -36.24 -1.85 -32.89
N TRP A 278 -37.25 -2.33 -32.16
CA TRP A 278 -37.00 -3.16 -30.95
C TRP A 278 -36.14 -4.39 -31.19
N ASP A 279 -36.36 -5.09 -32.30
CA ASP A 279 -35.58 -6.31 -32.59
C ASP A 279 -34.07 -6.02 -32.70
N GLU A 280 -33.67 -4.86 -33.22
CA GLU A 280 -32.30 -4.41 -33.32
C GLU A 280 -31.74 -4.06 -31.92
N ILE A 281 -32.55 -3.36 -31.10
CA ILE A 281 -32.21 -3.03 -29.71
C ILE A 281 -32.01 -4.31 -28.86
N GLU A 282 -32.93 -5.27 -28.99
CA GLU A 282 -32.88 -6.54 -28.24
C GLU A 282 -31.65 -7.36 -28.64
N ALA A 283 -31.33 -7.45 -29.92
CA ALA A 283 -30.11 -8.12 -30.37
C ALA A 283 -28.81 -7.45 -29.85
N TYR A 284 -28.82 -6.11 -29.80
CA TYR A 284 -27.69 -5.37 -29.22
C TYR A 284 -27.55 -5.60 -27.69
N ARG A 285 -28.66 -5.60 -26.95
CA ARG A 285 -28.69 -5.93 -25.52
C ARG A 285 -28.14 -7.30 -25.24
N GLU A 286 -28.54 -8.32 -26.03
CA GLU A 286 -28.03 -9.68 -25.91
C GLU A 286 -26.52 -9.75 -26.17
N ALA A 287 -26.02 -9.07 -27.18
CA ALA A 287 -24.58 -9.01 -27.47
C ALA A 287 -23.80 -8.31 -26.35
N ALA A 288 -24.33 -7.20 -25.82
CA ALA A 288 -23.71 -6.47 -24.74
C ALA A 288 -23.67 -7.24 -23.41
N SER A 289 -24.70 -8.06 -23.13
CA SER A 289 -24.80 -8.87 -21.90
C SER A 289 -23.69 -9.92 -21.76
N LYS A 290 -23.05 -10.28 -22.86
CA LYS A 290 -21.94 -11.25 -22.91
C LYS A 290 -20.57 -10.62 -22.56
N LYS A 291 -20.51 -9.28 -22.45
CA LYS A 291 -19.29 -8.53 -22.15
C LYS A 291 -19.26 -8.12 -20.68
N SER A 292 -18.08 -8.19 -20.06
CA SER A 292 -17.86 -7.64 -18.74
C SER A 292 -17.86 -6.11 -18.75
N ASP A 293 -18.09 -5.47 -17.59
CA ASP A 293 -17.99 -4.01 -17.45
C ASP A 293 -16.60 -3.48 -17.85
N PHE A 294 -15.55 -4.27 -17.60
CA PHE A 294 -14.18 -3.93 -17.98
C PHE A 294 -13.98 -3.94 -19.52
N GLU A 295 -14.48 -4.97 -20.19
CA GLU A 295 -14.41 -5.04 -21.66
C GLU A 295 -15.19 -3.89 -22.30
N ARG A 296 -16.34 -3.53 -21.73
CA ARG A 296 -17.18 -2.42 -22.21
C ARG A 296 -16.53 -1.05 -21.99
N ALA A 297 -15.85 -0.84 -20.84
CA ALA A 297 -15.30 0.46 -20.47
C ALA A 297 -13.88 0.71 -21.00
N GLU A 298 -13.00 -0.31 -20.92
CA GLU A 298 -11.56 -0.13 -21.11
C GLU A 298 -11.02 -0.80 -22.40
N LEU A 299 -11.57 -1.95 -22.80
CA LEU A 299 -11.06 -2.72 -23.93
C LEU A 299 -11.74 -2.39 -25.27
N ALA A 300 -12.92 -1.75 -25.24
CA ALA A 300 -13.66 -1.44 -26.45
C ALA A 300 -13.01 -0.29 -27.24
N LYS A 301 -12.16 -0.65 -28.21
CA LYS A 301 -11.56 0.32 -29.14
C LYS A 301 -12.58 0.88 -30.14
N ASP A 302 -13.57 0.06 -30.51
CA ASP A 302 -14.63 0.45 -31.43
C ASP A 302 -15.92 0.80 -30.70
N LYS A 303 -16.41 2.02 -30.88
CA LYS A 303 -17.71 2.43 -30.33
C LYS A 303 -18.83 1.74 -31.09
N THR A 304 -19.74 1.11 -30.39
CA THR A 304 -20.95 0.47 -30.94
C THR A 304 -22.19 1.07 -30.29
N GLY A 305 -23.29 1.05 -31.00
CA GLY A 305 -24.57 1.55 -30.50
C GLY A 305 -25.67 1.47 -31.50
N VAL A 306 -26.91 1.57 -31.03
CA VAL A 306 -28.13 1.56 -31.83
C VAL A 306 -28.98 2.77 -31.47
N ALA A 307 -29.42 3.56 -32.43
CA ALA A 307 -30.36 4.64 -32.17
C ALA A 307 -31.76 4.08 -31.82
N ILE A 308 -32.43 4.68 -30.86
CA ILE A 308 -33.81 4.30 -30.54
C ILE A 308 -34.78 5.03 -31.46
N ASP A 309 -35.48 4.28 -32.28
CA ASP A 309 -36.49 4.83 -33.19
C ASP A 309 -37.83 4.98 -32.45
N GLY A 310 -38.35 6.21 -32.42
CA GLY A 310 -39.63 6.53 -31.79
C GLY A 310 -39.53 7.25 -30.43
N LEU A 311 -38.36 7.31 -29.82
CA LEU A 311 -38.09 8.07 -28.59
C LEU A 311 -37.04 9.13 -28.81
N SER A 312 -37.24 10.31 -28.21
CA SER A 312 -36.27 11.39 -28.15
C SER A 312 -36.32 12.12 -26.84
N ALA A 313 -35.27 12.80 -26.47
CA ALA A 313 -35.19 13.60 -25.25
C ALA A 313 -35.16 15.11 -25.57
N ILE A 314 -35.63 15.91 -24.63
CA ILE A 314 -35.61 17.37 -24.72
C ILE A 314 -34.52 17.91 -23.81
N ASN A 315 -33.57 18.64 -24.37
CA ASN A 315 -32.53 19.32 -23.61
C ASN A 315 -33.17 20.42 -22.72
N PRO A 316 -33.05 20.34 -21.39
CA PRO A 316 -33.78 21.22 -20.49
C PRO A 316 -33.31 22.69 -20.51
N VAL A 317 -32.11 22.99 -21.06
CA VAL A 317 -31.55 24.36 -21.02
C VAL A 317 -31.86 25.12 -22.33
N ASN A 318 -32.11 24.46 -23.45
CA ASN A 318 -32.37 25.13 -24.73
C ASN A 318 -33.61 24.61 -25.48
N GLY A 319 -34.33 23.63 -24.92
CA GLY A 319 -35.54 23.04 -25.48
C GLY A 319 -35.33 22.23 -26.76
N LYS A 320 -34.08 21.96 -27.17
CA LYS A 320 -33.80 21.19 -28.39
C LYS A 320 -34.07 19.71 -28.20
N GLU A 321 -34.68 19.11 -29.21
CA GLU A 321 -34.88 17.66 -29.27
C GLU A 321 -33.56 16.98 -29.69
N VAL A 322 -33.19 15.93 -28.98
CA VAL A 322 -31.96 15.13 -29.16
C VAL A 322 -32.32 13.65 -29.21
N PRO A 323 -31.66 12.86 -30.10
CA PRO A 323 -31.90 11.42 -30.21
C PRO A 323 -31.37 10.68 -28.98
N ILE A 324 -31.97 9.53 -28.70
CA ILE A 324 -31.52 8.60 -27.62
C ILE A 324 -30.91 7.38 -28.30
N TRP A 325 -29.73 6.99 -27.86
CA TRP A 325 -28.99 5.81 -28.30
C TRP A 325 -28.88 4.78 -27.19
N VAL A 326 -28.76 3.52 -27.55
CA VAL A 326 -28.32 2.44 -26.67
C VAL A 326 -26.87 2.12 -27.01
N SER A 327 -26.01 2.14 -26.01
CA SER A 327 -24.60 1.76 -26.20
C SER A 327 -24.00 1.11 -24.97
N ASP A 328 -23.13 0.15 -25.22
CA ASP A 328 -22.49 -0.67 -24.18
C ASP A 328 -21.37 0.04 -23.40
N TYR A 329 -20.92 1.21 -23.84
CA TYR A 329 -19.97 2.01 -23.06
C TYR A 329 -20.61 2.75 -21.86
N VAL A 330 -21.96 2.78 -21.80
CA VAL A 330 -22.71 3.29 -20.66
C VAL A 330 -23.07 2.14 -19.74
N LEU A 331 -22.72 2.25 -18.45
CA LEU A 331 -22.90 1.20 -17.46
C LEU A 331 -24.01 1.55 -16.46
N MET A 332 -24.90 0.59 -16.16
CA MET A 332 -25.89 0.74 -15.07
C MET A 332 -25.22 0.81 -13.69
N SER A 333 -24.02 0.29 -13.55
CA SER A 333 -23.25 0.30 -12.32
C SER A 333 -22.65 1.68 -11.98
N TYR A 334 -22.70 2.64 -12.92
CA TYR A 334 -22.17 3.99 -12.72
C TYR A 334 -23.24 5.07 -13.06
N GLY A 335 -23.57 5.89 -12.07
CA GLY A 335 -24.55 6.96 -12.23
C GLY A 335 -25.98 6.43 -12.34
N THR A 336 -26.71 6.92 -13.32
CA THR A 336 -28.13 6.60 -13.55
C THR A 336 -28.35 5.58 -14.67
N GLY A 337 -27.30 5.08 -15.31
CA GLY A 337 -27.37 4.26 -16.49
C GLY A 337 -27.74 5.03 -17.77
N ALA A 338 -27.74 6.36 -17.69
CA ALA A 338 -27.97 7.26 -18.80
C ALA A 338 -26.96 8.42 -18.78
N ILE A 339 -26.51 8.88 -19.92
CA ILE A 339 -25.60 10.03 -20.06
C ILE A 339 -26.10 11.02 -21.10
N MET A 340 -25.74 12.27 -20.92
CA MET A 340 -25.75 13.25 -22.00
C MET A 340 -24.43 13.16 -22.77
N ALA A 341 -24.43 13.31 -24.06
CA ALA A 341 -23.25 13.28 -24.90
C ALA A 341 -22.92 14.66 -25.46
N VAL A 342 -21.67 15.08 -25.24
CA VAL A 342 -21.14 16.36 -25.72
C VAL A 342 -19.87 16.14 -26.51
N PRO A 343 -19.99 15.79 -27.81
CA PRO A 343 -18.86 15.38 -28.65
C PRO A 343 -17.74 16.41 -28.76
N ALA A 344 -18.06 17.69 -28.65
CA ALA A 344 -17.04 18.75 -28.73
C ALA A 344 -16.09 18.75 -27.52
N HIS A 345 -16.46 18.13 -26.37
CA HIS A 345 -15.76 18.26 -25.08
C HIS A 345 -15.55 16.95 -24.34
N ASP A 346 -15.85 15.79 -24.94
CA ASP A 346 -15.55 14.45 -24.45
C ASP A 346 -15.04 13.58 -25.61
N GLU A 347 -13.86 12.95 -25.43
CA GLU A 347 -13.24 12.16 -26.51
C GLU A 347 -14.06 10.91 -26.87
N ARG A 348 -14.72 10.26 -25.93
CA ARG A 348 -15.55 9.08 -26.19
C ARG A 348 -16.80 9.45 -26.95
N ASP A 349 -17.41 10.56 -26.59
CA ASP A 349 -18.58 11.09 -27.30
C ASP A 349 -18.19 11.57 -28.71
N TRP A 350 -17.00 12.14 -28.84
CA TRP A 350 -16.47 12.57 -30.15
C TRP A 350 -16.26 11.39 -31.10
N GLU A 351 -15.60 10.32 -30.61
CA GLU A 351 -15.37 9.10 -31.38
C GLU A 351 -16.72 8.48 -31.84
N PHE A 352 -17.69 8.43 -30.94
CA PHE A 352 -19.03 7.94 -31.22
C PHE A 352 -19.75 8.83 -32.26
N ALA A 353 -19.72 10.14 -32.03
CA ALA A 353 -20.34 11.10 -32.96
C ALA A 353 -19.72 11.06 -34.38
N LYS A 354 -18.40 10.91 -34.50
CA LYS A 354 -17.70 10.74 -35.77
C LYS A 354 -18.11 9.46 -36.48
N LYS A 355 -18.21 8.34 -35.73
CA LYS A 355 -18.61 7.04 -36.29
C LYS A 355 -20.05 7.06 -36.84
N PHE A 356 -20.96 7.67 -36.08
CA PHE A 356 -22.39 7.69 -36.45
C PHE A 356 -22.84 8.98 -37.13
N ASN A 357 -21.88 9.84 -37.49
CA ASN A 357 -22.13 11.10 -38.19
C ASN A 357 -23.13 12.02 -37.48
N LEU A 358 -22.96 12.13 -36.12
CA LEU A 358 -23.80 12.98 -35.26
C LEU A 358 -23.22 14.41 -35.18
N PRO A 359 -24.06 15.43 -34.89
CA PRO A 359 -23.60 16.82 -34.76
C PRO A 359 -22.59 17.01 -33.64
N ILE A 360 -21.61 17.89 -33.87
CA ILE A 360 -20.61 18.30 -32.86
C ILE A 360 -20.74 19.81 -32.68
N ILE A 361 -21.12 20.25 -31.47
CA ILE A 361 -21.38 21.67 -31.15
C ILE A 361 -20.39 22.13 -30.09
N GLN A 362 -19.52 23.07 -30.45
CA GLN A 362 -18.57 23.67 -29.49
C GLN A 362 -19.27 24.64 -28.55
N VAL A 363 -19.07 24.44 -27.26
CA VAL A 363 -19.59 25.32 -26.19
C VAL A 363 -18.52 25.79 -25.21
N VAL A 364 -17.31 25.26 -25.31
CA VAL A 364 -16.13 25.72 -24.58
C VAL A 364 -15.01 26.04 -25.55
N ALA A 365 -14.47 27.24 -25.45
CA ALA A 365 -13.41 27.76 -26.31
C ALA A 365 -12.10 27.94 -25.53
N LYS A 366 -10.95 27.81 -26.18
CA LYS A 366 -9.65 28.03 -25.56
C LYS A 366 -9.38 29.52 -25.36
N ASN A 367 -9.33 30.00 -24.11
CA ASN A 367 -9.20 31.42 -23.79
C ASN A 367 -10.22 32.33 -24.53
N GLY A 368 -11.41 31.81 -24.85
CA GLY A 368 -12.46 32.51 -25.58
C GLY A 368 -12.34 32.42 -27.12
N GLU A 369 -11.31 31.78 -27.65
CA GLU A 369 -11.13 31.57 -29.09
C GLU A 369 -11.61 30.16 -29.51
N ALA A 370 -12.43 30.10 -30.56
CA ALA A 370 -12.93 28.84 -31.09
C ALA A 370 -11.78 27.96 -31.64
N VAL A 371 -11.85 26.65 -31.39
CA VAL A 371 -10.93 25.64 -31.94
C VAL A 371 -11.70 24.72 -32.88
N ASP A 372 -11.00 24.00 -33.77
CA ASP A 372 -11.67 23.07 -34.68
C ASP A 372 -12.00 21.76 -33.94
N VAL A 373 -13.22 21.68 -33.44
CA VAL A 373 -13.74 20.48 -32.76
C VAL A 373 -14.09 19.33 -33.72
N ASN A 374 -13.99 19.54 -35.02
CA ASN A 374 -14.16 18.45 -35.99
C ASN A 374 -12.90 17.60 -36.14
N GLU A 375 -11.72 18.13 -35.78
CA GLU A 375 -10.47 17.37 -35.80
C GLU A 375 -10.26 16.59 -34.49
N ALA A 376 -10.62 17.19 -33.36
CA ALA A 376 -10.53 16.53 -32.04
C ALA A 376 -11.45 17.23 -31.03
N ALA A 377 -11.83 16.50 -29.96
CA ALA A 377 -12.54 17.09 -28.83
C ALA A 377 -11.66 18.08 -28.06
N PHE A 378 -12.20 19.21 -27.66
CA PHE A 378 -11.54 20.15 -26.75
C PHE A 378 -11.92 19.85 -25.31
N THR A 379 -11.01 19.24 -24.58
CA THR A 379 -11.24 18.74 -23.20
C THR A 379 -10.59 19.58 -22.11
N ASP A 380 -9.79 20.58 -22.46
CA ASP A 380 -9.09 21.45 -21.50
C ASP A 380 -10.07 22.36 -20.75
N VAL A 381 -10.24 22.14 -19.45
CA VAL A 381 -11.08 22.93 -18.57
C VAL A 381 -10.36 24.13 -17.96
N ALA A 382 -9.02 24.11 -17.90
CA ALA A 382 -8.23 25.14 -17.25
C ALA A 382 -8.20 26.46 -18.04
N THR A 383 -8.21 26.34 -19.38
CA THR A 383 -8.25 27.48 -20.31
C THR A 383 -9.61 27.69 -20.94
N GLY A 384 -10.61 26.89 -20.54
CA GLY A 384 -11.95 26.88 -21.13
C GLY A 384 -12.78 28.11 -20.76
N VAL A 385 -13.33 28.78 -21.76
CA VAL A 385 -14.30 29.89 -21.63
C VAL A 385 -15.55 29.50 -22.43
N LEU A 386 -16.72 29.68 -21.83
CA LEU A 386 -17.99 29.29 -22.43
C LEU A 386 -18.37 30.19 -23.63
N ILE A 387 -18.81 29.55 -24.73
CA ILE A 387 -19.38 30.15 -25.95
C ILE A 387 -20.65 29.37 -26.33
N ASN A 388 -21.51 29.92 -27.14
CA ASN A 388 -22.73 29.28 -27.61
C ASN A 388 -23.61 28.71 -26.49
N SER A 389 -23.58 29.31 -25.32
CA SER A 389 -24.14 28.79 -24.06
C SER A 389 -25.00 29.84 -23.32
N ASP A 390 -25.63 30.78 -24.08
CA ASP A 390 -26.56 31.78 -23.57
C ASP A 390 -26.01 32.52 -22.34
N PHE A 391 -26.66 32.39 -21.17
CA PHE A 391 -26.29 33.07 -19.92
C PHE A 391 -24.93 32.64 -19.35
N LEU A 392 -24.29 31.60 -19.88
CA LEU A 392 -22.96 31.15 -19.50
C LEU A 392 -21.83 31.77 -20.36
N ASN A 393 -22.19 32.40 -21.48
CA ASN A 393 -21.19 32.94 -22.42
C ASN A 393 -20.19 33.87 -21.70
N GLY A 394 -18.90 33.67 -21.99
CA GLY A 394 -17.79 34.46 -21.42
C GLY A 394 -17.36 34.07 -20.02
N LEU A 395 -18.01 33.11 -19.37
CA LEU A 395 -17.58 32.59 -18.08
C LEU A 395 -16.49 31.52 -18.23
N GLU A 396 -15.57 31.48 -17.29
CA GLU A 396 -14.66 30.32 -17.14
C GLU A 396 -15.45 29.08 -16.73
N VAL A 397 -14.94 27.89 -17.06
CA VAL A 397 -15.62 26.61 -16.80
C VAL A 397 -16.04 26.45 -15.35
N LYS A 398 -15.20 26.89 -14.38
CA LYS A 398 -15.50 26.78 -12.94
C LYS A 398 -16.75 27.61 -12.58
N ASP A 399 -16.82 28.84 -13.02
CA ASP A 399 -17.93 29.77 -12.72
C ASP A 399 -19.20 29.37 -13.49
N ALA A 400 -19.04 28.88 -14.70
CA ALA A 400 -20.12 28.34 -15.51
C ALA A 400 -20.79 27.11 -14.86
N LYS A 401 -20.01 26.21 -14.27
CA LYS A 401 -20.55 25.07 -13.51
C LYS A 401 -21.39 25.52 -12.33
N ALA A 402 -20.87 26.46 -11.52
CA ALA A 402 -21.59 26.97 -10.37
C ALA A 402 -22.92 27.63 -10.79
N LYS A 403 -22.87 28.50 -11.82
CA LYS A 403 -24.04 29.20 -12.32
C LYS A 403 -25.06 28.25 -12.98
N MET A 404 -24.59 27.19 -13.66
CA MET A 404 -25.48 26.18 -14.21
C MET A 404 -26.19 25.38 -13.12
N ILE A 405 -25.51 25.01 -12.06
CA ILE A 405 -26.12 24.29 -10.93
C ILE A 405 -27.21 25.14 -10.28
N GLU A 406 -26.95 26.43 -10.04
CA GLU A 406 -27.94 27.38 -9.56
C GLU A 406 -29.17 27.44 -10.47
N PHE A 407 -28.97 27.56 -11.78
CA PHE A 407 -30.04 27.53 -12.78
C PHE A 407 -30.85 26.24 -12.75
N LEU A 408 -30.21 25.09 -12.66
CA LEU A 408 -30.85 23.76 -12.63
C LEU A 408 -31.74 23.61 -11.39
N GLU A 409 -31.27 24.07 -10.23
CA GLU A 409 -32.01 24.01 -8.97
C GLU A 409 -33.21 24.99 -8.95
N GLU A 410 -33.02 26.23 -9.38
CA GLU A 410 -34.09 27.22 -9.51
C GLU A 410 -35.22 26.75 -10.40
N HIS A 411 -34.90 26.11 -11.52
CA HIS A 411 -35.88 25.61 -12.48
C HIS A 411 -36.39 24.19 -12.15
N LYS A 412 -35.90 23.57 -11.08
CA LYS A 412 -36.27 22.21 -10.63
C LYS A 412 -36.10 21.14 -11.72
N ILE A 413 -35.03 21.29 -12.53
CA ILE A 413 -34.64 20.38 -13.59
C ILE A 413 -33.33 19.65 -13.29
N GLY A 414 -32.74 19.90 -12.14
CA GLY A 414 -31.54 19.21 -11.68
C GLY A 414 -31.11 19.67 -10.29
N THR A 415 -30.12 19.01 -9.73
CA THR A 415 -29.56 19.31 -8.40
C THR A 415 -28.06 19.03 -8.37
N ALA A 416 -27.33 19.75 -7.52
CA ALA A 416 -25.95 19.39 -7.24
C ALA A 416 -25.85 17.96 -6.70
N LYS A 417 -24.84 17.22 -7.13
CA LYS A 417 -24.63 15.84 -6.69
C LYS A 417 -23.15 15.52 -6.59
N THR A 418 -22.76 14.92 -5.47
CA THR A 418 -21.47 14.25 -5.34
C THR A 418 -21.64 12.77 -5.62
N ASN A 419 -20.75 12.22 -6.42
CA ASN A 419 -20.75 10.82 -6.79
C ASN A 419 -19.35 10.21 -6.56
N TYR A 420 -19.28 8.89 -6.47
CA TYR A 420 -18.05 8.16 -6.21
C TYR A 420 -17.91 6.99 -7.19
N LYS A 421 -16.67 6.69 -7.60
CA LYS A 421 -16.36 5.45 -8.33
C LYS A 421 -16.40 4.25 -7.40
N LEU A 422 -16.01 4.45 -6.13
CA LEU A 422 -16.05 3.43 -5.09
C LEU A 422 -17.44 2.80 -5.01
N ARG A 423 -17.47 1.48 -4.87
CA ARG A 423 -18.70 0.70 -4.64
C ARG A 423 -18.64 0.09 -3.25
N ASP A 424 -19.82 -0.31 -2.75
CA ASP A 424 -19.89 -1.07 -1.52
C ASP A 424 -19.10 -2.36 -1.64
N TRP A 425 -18.46 -2.74 -0.57
CA TRP A 425 -17.56 -3.88 -0.52
C TRP A 425 -18.36 -5.19 -0.53
N VAL A 426 -18.17 -6.02 -1.57
CA VAL A 426 -18.71 -7.40 -1.65
C VAL A 426 -17.98 -8.24 -0.63
N PHE A 427 -18.65 -8.58 0.46
CA PHE A 427 -18.01 -9.06 1.69
C PHE A 427 -18.11 -10.57 1.89
N SER A 428 -19.16 -11.25 1.47
CA SER A 428 -19.30 -12.70 1.66
C SER A 428 -18.55 -13.52 0.61
N ARG A 429 -18.16 -14.74 1.02
CA ARG A 429 -17.46 -15.72 0.16
C ARG A 429 -18.14 -17.09 0.27
N GLN A 430 -18.31 -17.75 -0.87
CA GLN A 430 -18.91 -19.08 -1.00
C GLN A 430 -17.82 -20.16 -0.84
N ARG A 431 -17.06 -20.03 0.24
CA ARG A 431 -15.93 -20.91 0.56
C ARG A 431 -15.97 -21.32 2.02
N TYR A 432 -15.29 -22.43 2.33
CA TYR A 432 -15.27 -22.99 3.69
C TYR A 432 -14.28 -22.26 4.61
N TRP A 433 -13.05 -22.01 4.13
CA TRP A 433 -11.97 -21.51 4.97
C TRP A 433 -12.03 -20.00 5.15
N GLY A 434 -12.85 -19.57 6.08
CA GLY A 434 -13.08 -18.16 6.43
C GLY A 434 -13.88 -18.06 7.72
N GLU A 435 -13.96 -16.86 8.29
CA GLU A 435 -14.74 -16.62 9.49
C GLU A 435 -16.24 -16.79 9.20
N PRO A 436 -16.95 -17.58 9.99
CA PRO A 436 -18.41 -17.66 9.86
C PRO A 436 -19.09 -16.31 10.13
N ILE A 437 -20.08 -15.96 9.32
CA ILE A 437 -20.89 -14.74 9.51
C ILE A 437 -21.94 -15.02 10.59
N PRO A 438 -21.97 -14.27 11.70
CA PRO A 438 -22.81 -14.55 12.86
C PRO A 438 -24.26 -14.06 12.69
N ILE A 439 -24.89 -14.49 11.60
CA ILE A 439 -26.29 -14.14 11.23
C ILE A 439 -27.08 -15.40 11.03
N VAL A 440 -28.37 -15.33 11.39
CA VAL A 440 -29.35 -16.36 11.19
C VAL A 440 -30.44 -15.87 10.26
N HIS A 441 -30.87 -16.70 9.33
CA HIS A 441 -31.99 -16.44 8.42
C HIS A 441 -33.26 -17.06 9.02
N CYS A 442 -34.22 -16.23 9.36
CA CYS A 442 -35.54 -16.64 9.85
C CYS A 442 -36.61 -16.18 8.87
N GLU A 443 -37.50 -17.07 8.46
CA GLU A 443 -38.60 -16.72 7.54
C GLU A 443 -39.52 -15.61 8.10
N LYS A 444 -39.69 -15.58 9.43
CA LYS A 444 -40.53 -14.59 10.11
C LYS A 444 -39.78 -13.29 10.42
N CYS A 445 -38.50 -13.35 10.85
CA CYS A 445 -37.78 -12.22 11.38
C CYS A 445 -36.76 -11.65 10.39
N GLY A 446 -36.49 -12.34 9.27
CA GLY A 446 -35.43 -11.96 8.30
C GLY A 446 -34.04 -12.33 8.79
N TYR A 447 -33.07 -11.43 8.56
CA TYR A 447 -31.71 -11.61 9.02
C TYR A 447 -31.58 -11.18 10.49
N VAL A 448 -31.23 -12.13 11.35
CA VAL A 448 -31.14 -11.93 12.80
C VAL A 448 -29.72 -12.13 13.25
N PRO A 449 -29.07 -11.12 13.90
CA PRO A 449 -27.73 -11.27 14.44
C PRO A 449 -27.76 -12.19 15.66
N LEU A 450 -26.67 -12.95 15.85
CA LEU A 450 -26.44 -13.68 17.11
C LEU A 450 -26.21 -12.67 18.23
N ASP A 451 -26.48 -13.11 19.47
CA ASP A 451 -26.07 -12.35 20.66
C ASP A 451 -24.55 -12.35 20.79
N GLU A 452 -24.00 -11.26 21.26
CA GLU A 452 -22.52 -11.13 21.41
C GLU A 452 -21.94 -12.17 22.37
N SER A 453 -22.73 -12.64 23.35
CA SER A 453 -22.36 -13.70 24.28
C SER A 453 -22.24 -15.10 23.63
N GLU A 454 -22.79 -15.29 22.44
CA GLU A 454 -22.69 -16.54 21.69
C GLU A 454 -21.44 -16.61 20.79
N LEU A 455 -20.66 -15.52 20.75
CA LEU A 455 -19.40 -15.51 19.99
C LEU A 455 -18.27 -16.18 20.76
N PRO A 456 -17.36 -16.90 20.08
CA PRO A 456 -17.29 -17.08 18.61
C PRO A 456 -18.30 -18.12 18.09
N LEU A 457 -18.94 -17.80 16.97
CA LEU A 457 -19.57 -18.84 16.15
C LEU A 457 -18.45 -19.63 15.47
N LEU A 458 -18.25 -20.88 15.90
CA LEU A 458 -17.14 -21.70 15.43
C LEU A 458 -17.36 -22.19 13.99
N LEU A 459 -16.28 -22.17 13.20
CA LEU A 459 -16.24 -22.85 11.92
C LEU A 459 -16.32 -24.38 12.17
N PRO A 460 -17.34 -25.07 11.63
CA PRO A 460 -17.50 -26.51 11.89
C PRO A 460 -16.44 -27.32 11.17
N GLU A 461 -16.08 -28.49 11.71
CA GLU A 461 -15.28 -29.48 11.01
C GLU A 461 -16.09 -30.11 9.86
N VAL A 462 -15.46 -30.26 8.70
CA VAL A 462 -16.09 -30.84 7.51
C VAL A 462 -15.24 -31.93 6.89
N ASP A 463 -15.89 -32.97 6.39
CA ASP A 463 -15.23 -34.06 5.64
C ASP A 463 -14.91 -33.63 4.19
N SER A 464 -15.68 -32.70 3.62
CA SER A 464 -15.52 -32.16 2.28
C SER A 464 -15.80 -30.67 2.26
N TYR A 465 -14.88 -29.91 1.65
CA TYR A 465 -14.95 -28.46 1.51
C TYR A 465 -14.73 -28.00 0.06
N MET A 466 -15.01 -28.87 -0.90
CA MET A 466 -14.89 -28.57 -2.32
C MET A 466 -15.86 -27.46 -2.73
N PRO A 467 -15.40 -26.43 -3.48
CA PRO A 467 -16.27 -25.40 -4.02
C PRO A 467 -17.36 -26.02 -4.91
N THR A 468 -18.58 -25.47 -4.83
CA THR A 468 -19.71 -25.97 -5.60
C THR A 468 -19.85 -25.24 -6.94
N ASP A 469 -20.38 -25.94 -7.95
CA ASP A 469 -20.59 -25.34 -9.28
C ASP A 469 -21.82 -24.40 -9.32
N ASN A 470 -22.79 -24.63 -8.45
CA ASN A 470 -23.96 -23.75 -8.31
C ASN A 470 -23.65 -22.43 -7.56
N GLY A 471 -22.46 -22.34 -6.94
CA GLY A 471 -22.01 -21.17 -6.19
C GLY A 471 -22.60 -21.05 -4.79
N GLU A 472 -23.07 -22.15 -4.20
CA GLU A 472 -23.35 -22.21 -2.77
C GLU A 472 -22.09 -22.56 -1.97
N SER A 473 -22.03 -22.11 -0.72
CA SER A 473 -20.94 -22.47 0.19
C SER A 473 -20.96 -23.97 0.50
N PRO A 474 -19.79 -24.63 0.63
CA PRO A 474 -19.71 -26.00 1.12
C PRO A 474 -20.40 -26.22 2.48
N LEU A 475 -20.49 -25.19 3.32
CA LEU A 475 -21.20 -25.24 4.60
C LEU A 475 -22.69 -25.47 4.45
N ALA A 476 -23.29 -25.12 3.32
CA ALA A 476 -24.74 -25.31 3.08
C ALA A 476 -25.17 -26.80 3.13
N ALA A 477 -24.23 -27.71 2.85
CA ALA A 477 -24.48 -29.15 2.93
C ALA A 477 -24.48 -29.69 4.37
N MET A 478 -24.00 -28.95 5.34
CA MET A 478 -23.93 -29.35 6.76
C MET A 478 -25.25 -29.05 7.50
N THR A 479 -26.28 -29.83 7.24
CA THR A 479 -27.64 -29.59 7.74
C THR A 479 -27.72 -29.48 9.26
N ASP A 480 -26.91 -30.22 10.01
CA ASP A 480 -26.88 -30.20 11.48
C ASP A 480 -26.34 -28.90 12.04
N TRP A 481 -25.35 -28.31 11.32
CA TRP A 481 -24.82 -26.99 11.68
C TRP A 481 -25.69 -25.85 11.17
N VAL A 482 -26.22 -25.96 9.95
CA VAL A 482 -27.03 -24.93 9.30
C VAL A 482 -28.34 -24.68 10.03
N ASN A 483 -29.05 -25.78 10.40
CA ASN A 483 -30.34 -25.68 11.07
C ASN A 483 -30.17 -25.25 12.53
N THR A 484 -30.92 -24.24 12.93
CA THR A 484 -30.84 -23.64 14.26
C THR A 484 -32.19 -23.02 14.65
N THR A 485 -32.22 -22.40 15.80
CA THR A 485 -33.37 -21.60 16.27
C THR A 485 -33.11 -20.12 16.09
N CYS A 486 -34.14 -19.37 15.75
CA CYS A 486 -34.08 -17.92 15.65
C CYS A 486 -33.87 -17.27 17.03
N PRO A 487 -32.83 -16.48 17.24
CA PRO A 487 -32.62 -15.77 18.51
C PRO A 487 -33.72 -14.80 18.88
N CYS A 488 -34.50 -14.32 17.89
CA CYS A 488 -35.54 -13.33 18.09
C CYS A 488 -36.89 -13.98 18.46
N CYS A 489 -37.34 -14.98 17.69
CA CYS A 489 -38.67 -15.56 17.87
C CYS A 489 -38.71 -17.01 18.36
N GLY A 490 -37.51 -17.67 18.49
CA GLY A 490 -37.40 -19.08 18.91
C GLY A 490 -37.87 -20.09 17.87
N GLY A 491 -38.34 -19.67 16.70
CA GLY A 491 -38.75 -20.52 15.59
C GLY A 491 -37.59 -21.13 14.81
N PRO A 492 -37.86 -22.05 13.87
CA PRO A 492 -36.83 -22.62 13.00
C PRO A 492 -36.12 -21.54 12.18
N ALA A 493 -34.81 -21.68 12.06
CA ALA A 493 -33.97 -20.76 11.31
C ALA A 493 -32.72 -21.47 10.74
N LYS A 494 -32.01 -20.78 9.87
CA LYS A 494 -30.80 -21.29 9.25
C LYS A 494 -29.63 -20.34 9.47
N ARG A 495 -28.45 -20.84 9.84
CA ARG A 495 -27.22 -20.04 9.88
C ARG A 495 -26.82 -19.62 8.48
N GLU A 496 -26.21 -18.45 8.41
CA GLU A 496 -25.52 -18.01 7.20
C GLU A 496 -24.40 -19.02 6.85
N THR A 497 -24.31 -19.39 5.58
CA THR A 497 -23.36 -20.40 5.10
C THR A 497 -22.17 -19.81 4.34
N ASP A 498 -22.29 -18.56 3.91
CA ASP A 498 -21.14 -17.84 3.39
C ASP A 498 -20.20 -17.45 4.53
N THR A 499 -18.91 -17.32 4.22
CA THR A 499 -17.89 -16.87 5.16
C THR A 499 -17.40 -15.48 4.82
N MET A 500 -16.70 -14.82 5.75
CA MET A 500 -16.07 -13.53 5.51
C MET A 500 -14.83 -13.69 4.62
N PRO A 501 -14.40 -12.64 3.89
CA PRO A 501 -13.17 -12.67 3.13
C PRO A 501 -11.95 -12.63 4.08
N GLN A 502 -10.78 -13.05 3.61
CA GLN A 502 -9.53 -12.90 4.38
C GLN A 502 -9.28 -11.46 4.85
N TRP A 503 -9.73 -10.48 4.07
CA TRP A 503 -9.62 -9.06 4.39
C TRP A 503 -10.36 -8.62 5.66
N ALA A 504 -11.30 -9.41 6.14
CA ALA A 504 -12.01 -9.13 7.39
C ALA A 504 -11.05 -9.25 8.58
N GLY A 505 -10.36 -10.37 8.71
CA GLY A 505 -9.37 -10.59 9.76
C GLY A 505 -8.22 -9.60 9.70
N SER A 506 -7.73 -9.27 8.51
CA SER A 506 -6.62 -8.33 8.33
C SER A 506 -7.01 -6.85 8.50
N SER A 507 -8.30 -6.53 8.57
CA SER A 507 -8.75 -5.13 8.70
C SER A 507 -8.61 -4.54 10.11
N TRP A 508 -8.26 -5.33 11.12
CA TRP A 508 -8.17 -4.85 12.49
C TRP A 508 -7.03 -5.48 13.32
N TYR A 509 -6.19 -6.33 12.75
CA TYR A 509 -5.14 -7.08 13.43
C TYR A 509 -4.15 -6.21 14.22
N PHE A 510 -3.87 -5.01 13.74
CA PHE A 510 -3.01 -4.04 14.42
C PHE A 510 -3.58 -3.58 15.77
N LEU A 511 -4.89 -3.64 15.95
CA LEU A 511 -5.54 -3.39 17.25
C LEU A 511 -5.32 -4.58 18.20
N ARG A 512 -5.47 -5.81 17.69
CA ARG A 512 -5.32 -7.02 18.52
C ARG A 512 -3.91 -7.19 19.07
N TYR A 513 -2.89 -6.81 18.32
CA TYR A 513 -1.51 -6.84 18.80
C TYR A 513 -1.28 -6.00 20.06
N THR A 514 -2.08 -4.99 20.30
CA THR A 514 -1.95 -4.13 21.49
C THR A 514 -2.32 -4.87 22.78
N ASP A 515 -3.20 -5.89 22.68
CA ASP A 515 -3.69 -6.68 23.83
C ASP A 515 -4.24 -8.05 23.36
N PRO A 516 -3.37 -8.95 22.86
CA PRO A 516 -3.79 -10.14 22.11
C PRO A 516 -4.50 -11.21 22.95
N ASN A 517 -4.32 -11.21 24.26
CA ASN A 517 -4.89 -12.20 25.17
C ASN A 517 -6.15 -11.69 25.91
N ASN A 518 -6.72 -10.59 25.48
CA ASN A 518 -7.93 -10.04 26.08
C ASN A 518 -9.17 -10.82 25.64
N ASP A 519 -9.86 -11.43 26.59
CA ASP A 519 -11.09 -12.21 26.32
C ASP A 519 -12.39 -11.38 26.44
N GLU A 520 -12.30 -10.18 27.00
CA GLU A 520 -13.46 -9.32 27.29
C GLU A 520 -13.68 -8.27 26.19
N ALA A 521 -12.63 -7.87 25.49
CA ALA A 521 -12.64 -6.89 24.41
C ALA A 521 -11.64 -7.26 23.32
N LEU A 522 -11.79 -6.64 22.13
CA LEU A 522 -10.78 -6.81 21.06
C LEU A 522 -9.37 -6.35 21.49
N ALA A 523 -9.32 -5.38 22.39
CA ALA A 523 -8.17 -4.92 23.17
C ALA A 523 -8.68 -3.98 24.27
N SER A 524 -7.94 -3.82 25.36
CA SER A 524 -8.35 -2.91 26.45
C SER A 524 -8.29 -1.44 25.99
N PRO A 525 -9.18 -0.58 26.50
CA PRO A 525 -9.14 0.85 26.18
C PRO A 525 -7.81 1.52 26.54
N GLU A 526 -7.16 1.09 27.61
CA GLU A 526 -5.86 1.61 28.04
C GLU A 526 -4.76 1.26 27.04
N ALA A 527 -4.71 0.01 26.57
CA ALA A 527 -3.75 -0.44 25.56
C ALA A 527 -3.95 0.29 24.24
N LEU A 528 -5.21 0.42 23.80
CA LEU A 528 -5.54 1.15 22.58
C LEU A 528 -5.15 2.63 22.68
N LYS A 529 -5.43 3.28 23.81
CA LYS A 529 -5.08 4.68 24.05
C LYS A 529 -3.57 4.92 24.04
N TYR A 530 -2.80 3.96 24.52
CA TYR A 530 -1.35 4.06 24.58
C TYR A 530 -0.71 3.78 23.22
N TRP A 531 -1.09 2.68 22.55
CA TRP A 531 -0.42 2.21 21.36
C TRP A 531 -0.87 2.88 20.07
N MET A 532 -2.15 3.29 19.96
CA MET A 532 -2.69 3.86 18.73
C MET A 532 -2.40 5.36 18.60
N PRO A 533 -2.22 5.87 17.37
CA PRO A 533 -2.13 5.13 16.11
C PRO A 533 -0.81 4.37 15.97
N VAL A 534 -0.72 3.45 15.02
CA VAL A 534 0.55 2.86 14.58
C VAL A 534 1.48 3.97 14.10
N ASP A 535 2.72 4.04 14.63
CA ASP A 535 3.64 5.13 14.28
C ASP A 535 4.20 5.00 12.88
N TRP A 536 4.59 3.79 12.48
CA TRP A 536 5.09 3.54 11.13
C TRP A 536 4.62 2.18 10.63
N TYR A 537 3.92 2.19 9.51
CA TYR A 537 3.44 1.01 8.81
C TYR A 537 4.09 0.88 7.43
N ASN A 538 4.70 -0.27 7.12
CA ASN A 538 5.26 -0.55 5.81
C ASN A 538 4.62 -1.78 5.17
N GLY A 539 4.30 -1.69 3.88
CA GLY A 539 3.70 -2.81 3.14
C GLY A 539 3.70 -2.60 1.64
N GLY A 540 3.19 -3.58 0.90
CA GLY A 540 3.15 -3.59 -0.55
C GLY A 540 2.24 -2.51 -1.15
N MET A 541 2.58 -2.04 -2.34
CA MET A 541 1.75 -1.07 -3.08
C MET A 541 0.43 -1.68 -3.58
N GLU A 542 0.41 -2.98 -3.82
CA GLU A 542 -0.78 -3.75 -4.24
C GLU A 542 -1.93 -3.66 -3.23
N HIS A 543 -1.61 -3.48 -1.95
CA HIS A 543 -2.60 -3.38 -0.89
C HIS A 543 -3.22 -1.98 -0.72
N THR A 544 -2.79 -0.99 -1.50
CA THR A 544 -3.24 0.41 -1.36
C THR A 544 -4.76 0.55 -1.47
N THR A 545 -5.39 -0.17 -2.39
CA THR A 545 -6.84 -0.16 -2.63
C THR A 545 -7.57 -1.40 -2.10
N LEU A 546 -6.85 -2.30 -1.45
CA LEU A 546 -7.36 -3.52 -0.80
C LEU A 546 -7.28 -3.38 0.73
N HIS A 547 -6.38 -4.10 1.38
CA HIS A 547 -6.20 -4.13 2.83
C HIS A 547 -6.12 -2.72 3.46
N LEU A 548 -5.33 -1.81 2.89
CA LEU A 548 -5.15 -0.48 3.48
C LEU A 548 -6.44 0.33 3.48
N LEU A 549 -7.23 0.24 2.41
CA LEU A 549 -8.52 0.92 2.30
C LEU A 549 -9.55 0.30 3.28
N TYR A 550 -9.63 -1.03 3.33
CA TYR A 550 -10.55 -1.74 4.21
C TYR A 550 -10.23 -1.53 5.68
N SER A 551 -8.96 -1.60 6.08
CA SER A 551 -8.53 -1.38 7.46
C SER A 551 -8.79 0.06 7.92
N ARG A 552 -8.62 1.06 7.05
CA ARG A 552 -8.98 2.44 7.33
C ARG A 552 -10.49 2.62 7.50
N PHE A 553 -11.29 1.96 6.67
CA PHE A 553 -12.75 1.97 6.79
C PHE A 553 -13.20 1.38 8.13
N TRP A 554 -12.74 0.18 8.48
CA TRP A 554 -13.09 -0.47 9.74
C TRP A 554 -12.63 0.34 10.94
N HIS A 555 -11.44 0.90 10.90
CA HIS A 555 -10.93 1.73 11.99
C HIS A 555 -11.75 3.01 12.19
N LYS A 556 -12.10 3.70 11.10
CA LYS A 556 -12.98 4.89 11.18
C LYS A 556 -14.36 4.55 11.73
N PHE A 557 -14.91 3.40 11.35
CA PHE A 557 -16.15 2.91 11.94
C PHE A 557 -16.01 2.65 13.45
N LEU A 558 -14.96 1.99 13.87
CA LEU A 558 -14.67 1.74 15.29
C LEU A 558 -14.41 3.05 16.06
N TYR A 559 -13.85 4.06 15.41
CA TYR A 559 -13.70 5.40 15.98
C TYR A 559 -15.07 6.07 16.20
N ASP A 560 -15.96 6.01 15.23
CA ASP A 560 -17.34 6.52 15.39
C ASP A 560 -18.10 5.77 16.51
N GLN A 561 -17.80 4.47 16.70
CA GLN A 561 -18.33 3.65 17.81
C GLN A 561 -17.61 3.89 19.16
N LYS A 562 -16.60 4.79 19.21
CA LYS A 562 -15.80 5.10 20.40
C LYS A 562 -15.00 3.91 20.96
N VAL A 563 -14.68 2.96 20.12
CA VAL A 563 -13.86 1.77 20.46
C VAL A 563 -12.36 2.09 20.38
N VAL A 564 -11.95 2.90 19.39
CA VAL A 564 -10.57 3.28 19.19
C VAL A 564 -10.36 4.78 19.41
N PRO A 565 -9.16 5.23 19.83
CA PRO A 565 -8.94 6.62 20.24
C PRO A 565 -8.63 7.58 19.09
N THR A 566 -8.32 7.07 17.89
CA THR A 566 -7.85 7.87 16.75
C THR A 566 -8.69 7.64 15.51
N PRO A 567 -8.91 8.66 14.66
CA PRO A 567 -9.69 8.51 13.43
C PRO A 567 -8.95 7.78 12.30
N GLU A 568 -7.61 7.67 12.39
CA GLU A 568 -6.76 6.92 11.45
C GLU A 568 -5.96 5.85 12.18
N PRO A 569 -5.78 4.66 11.55
CA PRO A 569 -5.06 3.57 12.18
C PRO A 569 -3.54 3.74 12.16
N TYR A 570 -3.01 4.39 11.13
CA TYR A 570 -1.58 4.52 10.86
C TYR A 570 -1.20 5.97 10.67
N GLN A 571 -0.14 6.43 11.36
CA GLN A 571 0.36 7.80 11.22
C GLN A 571 1.24 7.95 9.98
N LYS A 572 2.18 7.02 9.77
CA LYS A 572 3.08 7.01 8.61
C LYS A 572 2.93 5.71 7.83
N ARG A 573 2.81 5.82 6.51
CA ARG A 573 2.73 4.65 5.59
C ARG A 573 3.76 4.78 4.48
N THR A 574 4.63 3.78 4.40
CA THR A 574 5.63 3.64 3.34
C THR A 574 5.46 2.33 2.60
N SER A 575 6.08 2.22 1.45
CA SER A 575 6.08 1.00 0.66
C SER A 575 7.50 0.65 0.22
N HIS A 576 7.73 -0.64 0.01
CA HIS A 576 9.00 -1.17 -0.46
C HIS A 576 8.92 -1.56 -1.94
N GLY A 577 10.08 -1.57 -2.59
CA GLY A 577 10.24 -2.09 -3.94
C GLY A 577 10.32 -3.62 -3.95
N MET A 578 9.95 -4.22 -5.06
CA MET A 578 9.95 -5.66 -5.25
C MET A 578 11.37 -6.18 -5.51
N ILE A 579 11.74 -7.32 -4.93
CA ILE A 579 12.93 -8.07 -5.32
C ILE A 579 12.58 -8.94 -6.53
N LEU A 580 13.29 -8.71 -7.61
CA LEU A 580 13.15 -9.43 -8.88
C LEU A 580 14.20 -10.56 -8.96
N GLY A 581 13.97 -11.55 -9.82
CA GLY A 581 14.99 -12.52 -10.18
C GLY A 581 16.21 -11.88 -10.84
N GLU A 582 17.29 -12.64 -11.00
CA GLU A 582 18.54 -12.13 -11.63
C GLU A 582 18.31 -11.59 -13.05
N ASN A 583 17.32 -12.10 -13.76
CA ASN A 583 16.92 -11.65 -15.09
C ASN A 583 16.02 -10.39 -15.10
N GLY A 584 15.75 -9.79 -13.93
CA GLY A 584 14.88 -8.63 -13.80
C GLY A 584 13.37 -8.95 -13.87
N GLU A 585 12.97 -10.23 -13.86
CA GLU A 585 11.58 -10.63 -13.84
C GLU A 585 11.05 -10.89 -12.43
N LYS A 586 9.74 -10.73 -12.24
CA LYS A 586 9.08 -11.07 -10.96
C LYS A 586 9.35 -12.54 -10.62
N MET A 587 9.79 -12.78 -9.38
CA MET A 587 9.94 -14.14 -8.87
C MET A 587 8.58 -14.82 -8.76
N SER A 588 8.49 -16.04 -9.30
CA SER A 588 7.32 -16.88 -9.13
C SER A 588 7.70 -18.37 -9.18
N LYS A 589 6.93 -19.20 -8.46
CA LYS A 589 7.14 -20.67 -8.44
C LYS A 589 6.98 -21.28 -9.83
N SER A 590 6.06 -20.75 -10.63
CA SER A 590 5.82 -21.23 -12.01
C SER A 590 6.99 -20.95 -12.96
N ARG A 591 7.79 -19.93 -12.67
CA ARG A 591 9.00 -19.58 -13.45
C ARG A 591 10.26 -20.26 -12.95
N GLY A 592 10.22 -20.88 -11.77
CA GLY A 592 11.38 -21.55 -11.15
C GLY A 592 12.52 -20.60 -10.76
N ASN A 593 12.27 -19.30 -10.63
CA ASN A 593 13.26 -18.26 -10.31
C ASN A 593 13.19 -17.73 -8.88
N VAL A 594 12.49 -18.44 -7.99
CA VAL A 594 12.35 -18.07 -6.57
C VAL A 594 13.63 -18.45 -5.82
N VAL A 595 14.19 -17.50 -5.08
CA VAL A 595 15.32 -17.74 -4.17
C VAL A 595 14.78 -17.94 -2.75
N ASN A 596 15.17 -19.08 -2.14
CA ASN A 596 14.78 -19.41 -0.78
C ASN A 596 15.71 -18.73 0.22
N PRO A 597 15.20 -17.95 1.18
CA PRO A 597 16.02 -17.30 2.21
C PRO A 597 16.80 -18.30 3.07
N ASP A 598 16.29 -19.52 3.29
CA ASP A 598 17.01 -20.55 4.06
C ASP A 598 18.35 -20.92 3.43
N ASP A 599 18.42 -21.02 2.10
CA ASP A 599 19.64 -21.36 1.40
C ASP A 599 20.70 -20.28 1.61
N ILE A 600 20.28 -19.02 1.54
CA ILE A 600 21.17 -17.87 1.76
C ILE A 600 21.63 -17.79 3.21
N VAL A 601 20.72 -18.00 4.17
CA VAL A 601 21.06 -18.03 5.61
C VAL A 601 22.03 -19.17 5.92
N ASN A 602 21.81 -20.35 5.38
CA ASN A 602 22.69 -21.50 5.58
C ASN A 602 24.09 -21.28 4.99
N GLU A 603 24.19 -20.66 3.83
CA GLU A 603 25.47 -20.46 3.13
C GLU A 603 26.24 -19.24 3.64
N TYR A 604 25.54 -18.10 3.81
CA TYR A 604 26.18 -16.80 4.09
C TYR A 604 25.83 -16.22 5.45
N GLY A 605 24.75 -16.67 6.09
CA GLY A 605 24.25 -16.15 7.36
C GLY A 605 23.09 -15.15 7.22
N ALA A 606 22.29 -15.07 8.30
CA ALA A 606 21.15 -14.16 8.38
C ALA A 606 21.58 -12.69 8.33
N ASP A 607 22.64 -12.31 9.04
CA ASP A 607 23.16 -10.94 9.00
C ASP A 607 23.61 -10.52 7.61
N THR A 608 24.14 -11.46 6.83
CA THR A 608 24.51 -11.21 5.43
C THR A 608 23.29 -10.93 4.57
N LEU A 609 22.24 -11.75 4.70
CA LEU A 609 20.98 -11.56 3.96
C LEU A 609 20.34 -10.22 4.32
N ARG A 610 20.22 -9.91 5.62
CA ARG A 610 19.67 -8.64 6.10
C ARG A 610 20.45 -7.44 5.54
N THR A 611 21.77 -7.49 5.57
CA THR A 611 22.65 -6.44 5.02
C THR A 611 22.43 -6.28 3.52
N TYR A 612 22.34 -7.37 2.80
CA TYR A 612 22.16 -7.36 1.34
C TYR A 612 20.79 -6.78 0.95
N GLU A 613 19.71 -7.21 1.60
CA GLU A 613 18.35 -6.71 1.36
C GLU A 613 18.25 -5.18 1.51
N MET A 614 19.05 -4.62 2.43
CA MET A 614 19.08 -3.19 2.68
C MET A 614 20.08 -2.44 1.78
N PHE A 615 21.06 -3.14 1.22
CA PHE A 615 22.12 -2.55 0.40
C PHE A 615 21.87 -2.62 -1.11
N ILE A 616 21.02 -3.54 -1.57
CA ILE A 616 20.79 -3.83 -3.00
C ILE A 616 20.32 -2.64 -3.84
N GLY A 617 19.78 -1.57 -3.23
CA GLY A 617 19.32 -0.38 -3.94
C GLY A 617 18.43 0.50 -3.08
N ALA A 618 17.83 1.51 -3.69
CA ALA A 618 16.85 2.34 -3.01
C ALA A 618 15.66 1.47 -2.54
N PHE A 619 15.21 1.71 -1.31
CA PHE A 619 14.24 0.82 -0.65
C PHE A 619 12.89 0.74 -1.34
N ASP A 620 12.44 1.86 -1.91
CA ASP A 620 11.15 2.03 -2.59
C ASP A 620 11.16 1.59 -4.07
N LEU A 621 12.32 1.25 -4.61
CA LEU A 621 12.48 0.80 -5.99
C LEU A 621 12.67 -0.72 -6.07
N ALA A 622 12.22 -1.28 -7.19
CA ALA A 622 12.50 -2.68 -7.50
C ALA A 622 14.00 -2.88 -7.77
N ALA A 623 14.52 -4.02 -7.33
CA ALA A 623 15.92 -4.39 -7.52
C ALA A 623 16.05 -5.86 -7.92
N SER A 624 16.97 -6.16 -8.84
CA SER A 624 17.26 -7.54 -9.25
C SER A 624 18.18 -8.23 -8.25
N TRP A 625 17.87 -9.47 -7.91
CA TRP A 625 18.71 -10.30 -7.07
C TRP A 625 20.09 -10.52 -7.69
N SER A 626 21.12 -10.50 -6.87
CA SER A 626 22.52 -10.77 -7.27
C SER A 626 23.24 -11.55 -6.19
N GLU A 627 23.66 -12.76 -6.51
CA GLU A 627 24.45 -13.59 -5.59
C GLU A 627 25.83 -12.97 -5.29
N ASP A 628 26.46 -12.32 -6.28
CA ASP A 628 27.72 -11.61 -6.07
C ASP A 628 27.58 -10.43 -5.10
N GLY A 629 26.41 -9.77 -5.09
CA GLY A 629 26.06 -8.76 -4.11
C GLY A 629 25.98 -9.33 -2.70
N VAL A 630 25.38 -10.51 -2.53
CA VAL A 630 25.34 -11.24 -1.25
C VAL A 630 26.75 -11.55 -0.76
N LYS A 631 27.60 -12.09 -1.63
CA LYS A 631 29.03 -12.35 -1.32
C LYS A 631 29.78 -11.07 -0.94
N GLY A 632 29.45 -9.94 -1.57
CA GLY A 632 30.00 -8.62 -1.22
C GLY A 632 29.65 -8.21 0.20
N CYS A 633 28.38 -8.38 0.60
CA CYS A 633 27.95 -8.10 1.97
C CYS A 633 28.57 -9.07 2.98
N ARG A 634 28.76 -10.34 2.63
CA ARG A 634 29.49 -11.29 3.47
C ARG A 634 30.92 -10.83 3.73
N ARG A 635 31.66 -10.43 2.69
CA ARG A 635 33.03 -9.89 2.84
C ARG A 635 33.06 -8.63 3.69
N PHE A 636 32.06 -7.76 3.60
CA PHE A 636 31.94 -6.59 4.46
C PHE A 636 31.83 -7.00 5.94
N LEU A 637 30.94 -7.93 6.29
CA LEU A 637 30.80 -8.41 7.67
C LEU A 637 32.06 -9.13 8.19
N GLU A 638 32.77 -9.87 7.36
CA GLU A 638 34.06 -10.47 7.71
C GLU A 638 35.14 -9.41 7.99
N ARG A 639 35.10 -8.30 7.27
CA ARG A 639 35.99 -7.16 7.57
C ARG A 639 35.63 -6.49 8.91
N VAL A 640 34.34 -6.32 9.18
CA VAL A 640 33.87 -5.83 10.50
C VAL A 640 34.36 -6.75 11.61
N TRP A 641 34.22 -8.08 11.41
CA TRP A 641 34.70 -9.07 12.39
C TRP A 641 36.17 -8.93 12.71
N LYS A 642 37.02 -8.73 11.71
CA LYS A 642 38.47 -8.61 11.86
C LYS A 642 38.93 -7.31 12.53
N LEU A 643 38.10 -6.27 12.62
CA LEU A 643 38.43 -5.00 13.28
C LEU A 643 38.76 -5.20 14.77
N GLN A 644 38.20 -6.22 15.43
CA GLN A 644 38.53 -6.51 16.82
C GLN A 644 40.02 -6.82 17.04
N ASP A 645 40.75 -7.30 16.01
CA ASP A 645 42.21 -7.52 16.08
C ASP A 645 43.03 -6.22 16.00
N LEU A 646 42.43 -5.12 15.59
CA LEU A 646 43.04 -3.78 15.48
C LEU A 646 42.65 -2.86 16.63
N MET A 647 41.87 -3.34 17.61
CA MET A 647 41.31 -2.52 18.68
C MET A 647 42.40 -2.11 19.68
N THR A 648 42.45 -0.83 20.03
CA THR A 648 43.27 -0.25 21.08
C THR A 648 42.48 -0.03 22.34
N ASP A 649 43.16 0.28 23.46
CA ASP A 649 42.45 0.52 24.73
C ASP A 649 41.92 1.95 24.90
N GLU A 650 42.03 2.81 23.91
CA GLU A 650 41.55 4.19 23.98
C GLU A 650 40.00 4.22 23.98
N GLU A 651 39.40 4.94 24.94
CA GLU A 651 37.94 4.98 25.13
C GLU A 651 37.21 6.00 24.23
N GLY A 652 37.90 7.07 23.77
CA GLY A 652 37.33 8.12 22.92
C GLY A 652 37.53 7.87 21.43
N TYR A 653 37.15 8.85 20.63
CA TYR A 653 37.48 8.85 19.21
C TYR A 653 38.89 9.42 18.99
N SER A 654 39.61 8.85 18.07
CA SER A 654 40.89 9.36 17.64
C SER A 654 40.72 10.72 16.96
N LYS A 655 41.67 11.62 17.19
CA LYS A 655 41.58 13.02 16.72
C LYS A 655 41.43 13.15 15.21
N ASP A 656 42.07 12.27 14.45
CA ASP A 656 42.02 12.25 12.99
C ASP A 656 40.70 11.70 12.42
N LEU A 657 39.94 10.95 13.18
CA LEU A 657 38.65 10.41 12.76
C LEU A 657 37.43 10.98 13.51
N GLU A 658 37.61 11.89 14.48
CA GLU A 658 36.52 12.44 15.28
C GLU A 658 35.43 13.06 14.41
N THR A 659 35.78 13.91 13.47
CA THR A 659 34.82 14.51 12.52
C THR A 659 34.10 13.44 11.70
N LYS A 660 34.84 12.45 11.21
CA LYS A 660 34.25 11.35 10.42
C LYS A 660 33.30 10.51 11.22
N MET A 661 33.59 10.26 12.51
CA MET A 661 32.70 9.56 13.43
C MET A 661 31.39 10.31 13.61
N HIS A 662 31.43 11.62 13.90
CA HIS A 662 30.21 12.44 14.04
C HIS A 662 29.41 12.54 12.74
N GLN A 663 30.09 12.69 11.59
CA GLN A 663 29.42 12.66 10.26
C GLN A 663 28.75 11.32 10.01
N THR A 664 29.37 10.20 10.36
CA THR A 664 28.81 8.86 10.14
C THR A 664 27.61 8.61 11.06
N ILE A 665 27.68 8.99 12.33
CA ILE A 665 26.53 8.89 13.25
C ILE A 665 25.34 9.67 12.71
N LYS A 666 25.57 10.95 12.31
CA LYS A 666 24.52 11.80 11.72
C LYS A 666 23.94 11.17 10.48
N LYS A 667 24.78 10.71 9.56
CA LYS A 667 24.38 10.11 8.28
C LYS A 667 23.55 8.85 8.49
N VAL A 668 24.01 7.89 9.28
CA VAL A 668 23.31 6.64 9.54
C VAL A 668 21.98 6.90 10.26
N SER A 669 21.98 7.79 11.27
CA SER A 669 20.77 8.14 12.02
C SER A 669 19.70 8.76 11.13
N THR A 670 20.09 9.67 10.23
CA THR A 670 19.19 10.34 9.29
C THR A 670 18.71 9.38 8.20
N ASP A 671 19.59 8.55 7.66
CA ASP A 671 19.29 7.62 6.58
C ASP A 671 18.30 6.54 7.02
N PHE A 672 18.40 6.04 8.26
CA PHE A 672 17.44 5.07 8.80
C PHE A 672 16.03 5.64 8.95
N GLU A 673 15.89 6.93 9.29
CA GLU A 673 14.59 7.61 9.34
C GLU A 673 13.96 7.81 7.94
N ASN A 674 14.80 7.87 6.91
CA ASN A 674 14.39 8.15 5.53
C ASN A 674 14.44 6.92 4.61
N LEU A 675 14.54 5.71 5.15
CA LEU A 675 14.64 4.44 4.40
C LEU A 675 15.82 4.40 3.40
N LYS A 676 16.88 5.18 3.66
CA LYS A 676 18.11 5.22 2.84
C LYS A 676 19.16 4.26 3.37
N TYR A 677 18.77 3.02 3.59
CA TYR A 677 19.62 1.99 4.19
C TYR A 677 20.90 1.73 3.40
N ASN A 678 20.82 1.71 2.06
CA ASN A 678 21.97 1.52 1.19
C ASN A 678 23.05 2.58 1.40
N THR A 679 22.67 3.85 1.58
CA THR A 679 23.63 4.94 1.83
C THR A 679 24.17 4.93 3.27
N ALA A 680 23.36 4.50 4.23
CA ALA A 680 23.80 4.30 5.61
C ALA A 680 24.88 3.20 5.69
N ILE A 681 24.64 2.05 5.04
CA ILE A 681 25.59 0.93 4.98
C ILE A 681 26.86 1.36 4.24
N ALA A 682 26.74 2.09 3.13
CA ALA A 682 27.89 2.64 2.40
C ALA A 682 28.74 3.58 3.27
N ALA A 683 28.09 4.42 4.11
CA ALA A 683 28.82 5.29 5.04
C ALA A 683 29.64 4.48 6.07
N MET A 684 29.06 3.40 6.60
CA MET A 684 29.77 2.49 7.52
C MET A 684 30.92 1.75 6.80
N MET A 685 30.72 1.31 5.55
CA MET A 685 31.78 0.71 4.73
C MET A 685 32.95 1.68 4.51
N ALA A 686 32.67 2.96 4.25
CA ALA A 686 33.68 4.00 4.10
C ALA A 686 34.48 4.21 5.40
N LEU A 687 33.78 4.29 6.53
CA LEU A 687 34.41 4.42 7.86
C LEU A 687 35.34 3.24 8.16
N ILE A 688 34.95 2.01 7.81
CA ILE A 688 35.78 0.82 7.98
C ILE A 688 37.06 0.91 7.13
N ASN A 689 36.99 1.45 5.92
CA ASN A 689 38.17 1.68 5.10
C ASN A 689 39.17 2.64 5.78
N ASP A 690 38.66 3.68 6.46
CA ASP A 690 39.49 4.61 7.21
C ASP A 690 40.22 3.90 8.39
N PHE A 691 39.53 3.02 9.13
CA PHE A 691 40.17 2.21 10.18
C PHE A 691 41.26 1.28 9.64
N TYR A 692 41.02 0.61 8.52
CA TYR A 692 42.04 -0.24 7.89
C TYR A 692 43.25 0.56 7.36
N LYS A 693 42.99 1.76 6.80
CA LYS A 693 44.03 2.67 6.35
C LYS A 693 44.93 3.13 7.52
N LYS A 694 44.29 3.41 8.66
CA LYS A 694 44.95 3.76 9.90
C LYS A 694 45.63 2.57 10.61
N ASN A 695 45.19 1.35 10.27
CA ASN A 695 45.56 0.10 10.92
C ASN A 695 45.34 0.08 12.44
N SER A 696 44.33 0.79 12.92
CA SER A 696 43.88 0.81 14.34
C SER A 696 42.46 1.31 14.45
N ILE A 697 41.79 0.93 15.53
CA ILE A 697 40.46 1.41 15.94
C ILE A 697 40.45 1.53 17.46
N THR A 698 39.94 2.63 18.00
CA THR A 698 39.78 2.79 19.44
C THR A 698 38.58 2.00 19.95
N LYS A 699 38.50 1.71 21.26
CA LYS A 699 37.32 1.10 21.89
C LYS A 699 36.06 1.93 21.65
N GLY A 700 36.17 3.26 21.77
CA GLY A 700 35.04 4.17 21.53
C GLY A 700 34.55 4.15 20.08
N GLU A 701 35.48 4.13 19.11
CA GLU A 701 35.16 3.99 17.68
C GLU A 701 34.51 2.65 17.38
N PHE A 702 35.07 1.56 17.91
CA PHE A 702 34.55 0.21 17.74
C PHE A 702 33.16 0.05 18.33
N LYS A 703 32.97 0.51 19.56
CA LYS A 703 31.68 0.52 20.25
C LYS A 703 30.62 1.27 19.45
N THR A 704 30.95 2.44 18.93
CA THR A 704 30.05 3.26 18.11
C THR A 704 29.70 2.57 16.79
N LEU A 705 30.71 2.03 16.07
CA LEU A 705 30.48 1.35 14.81
C LEU A 705 29.54 0.15 14.96
N ILE A 706 29.78 -0.73 15.92
CA ILE A 706 28.96 -1.92 16.13
C ILE A 706 27.54 -1.57 16.63
N THR A 707 27.40 -0.46 17.36
CA THR A 707 26.07 0.04 17.76
C THR A 707 25.29 0.55 16.56
N LEU A 708 25.91 1.31 15.66
CA LEU A 708 25.29 1.78 14.42
C LEU A 708 24.93 0.62 13.48
N LEU A 709 25.74 -0.42 13.44
CA LEU A 709 25.52 -1.59 12.58
C LEU A 709 24.54 -2.59 13.16
N ASN A 710 24.34 -2.62 14.49
CA ASN A 710 23.49 -3.61 15.15
C ASN A 710 22.08 -3.75 14.57
N PRO A 711 21.36 -2.67 14.22
CA PRO A 711 20.03 -2.81 13.62
C PRO A 711 20.04 -3.57 12.29
N VAL A 712 21.12 -3.49 11.53
CA VAL A 712 21.27 -4.18 10.23
C VAL A 712 21.76 -5.61 10.42
N ALA A 713 22.80 -5.81 11.23
CA ALA A 713 23.47 -7.08 11.44
C ALA A 713 23.57 -7.40 12.98
N PRO A 714 22.44 -7.82 13.59
CA PRO A 714 22.36 -7.90 15.04
C PRO A 714 23.19 -9.03 15.67
N HIS A 715 23.32 -10.15 15.00
CA HIS A 715 24.01 -11.31 15.60
C HIS A 715 25.52 -11.08 15.69
N ILE A 716 26.16 -10.66 14.62
CA ILE A 716 27.61 -10.40 14.59
C ILE A 716 27.99 -9.27 15.57
N THR A 717 27.16 -8.24 15.66
CA THR A 717 27.45 -7.09 16.53
C THR A 717 27.28 -7.42 18.01
N GLU A 718 26.33 -8.27 18.40
CA GLU A 718 26.24 -8.79 19.78
C GLU A 718 27.47 -9.64 20.14
N GLU A 719 27.92 -10.51 19.23
CA GLU A 719 29.11 -11.31 19.46
C GLU A 719 30.38 -10.44 19.59
N LEU A 720 30.54 -9.44 18.74
CA LEU A 720 31.65 -8.49 18.82
C LEU A 720 31.64 -7.66 20.11
N TRP A 721 30.44 -7.30 20.58
CA TRP A 721 30.26 -6.60 21.84
C TRP A 721 30.73 -7.45 23.02
N GLU A 722 30.32 -8.71 23.09
CA GLU A 722 30.74 -9.67 24.10
C GLU A 722 32.26 -9.93 24.04
N ASN A 723 32.82 -10.12 22.82
CA ASN A 723 34.25 -10.33 22.62
C ASN A 723 35.11 -9.14 23.05
N ALA A 724 34.62 -7.91 22.85
CA ALA A 724 35.28 -6.68 23.27
C ALA A 724 35.21 -6.43 24.80
N GLY A 725 34.43 -7.22 25.53
CA GLY A 725 34.26 -7.08 26.99
C GLY A 725 33.41 -5.85 27.36
N PHE A 726 32.56 -5.36 26.47
CA PHE A 726 31.62 -4.28 26.80
C PHE A 726 30.52 -4.78 27.75
N GLU A 727 30.08 -3.91 28.63
CA GLU A 727 29.05 -4.24 29.62
C GLU A 727 27.65 -4.32 28.95
N GLY A 728 26.81 -5.28 29.37
CA GLY A 728 25.45 -5.47 28.90
C GLY A 728 25.36 -6.01 27.46
N ARG A 729 24.32 -5.62 26.76
CA ARG A 729 24.02 -6.02 25.35
C ARG A 729 23.97 -4.80 24.45
N VAL A 730 24.27 -4.97 23.16
CA VAL A 730 24.17 -3.87 22.18
C VAL A 730 22.76 -3.30 22.15
N TYR A 731 21.74 -4.16 22.12
CA TYR A 731 20.33 -3.71 22.03
C TYR A 731 19.85 -2.93 23.25
N GLN A 732 20.57 -3.01 24.38
CA GLN A 732 20.29 -2.27 25.61
C GLN A 732 21.07 -0.94 25.70
N THR A 733 22.04 -0.72 24.80
CA THR A 733 22.84 0.50 24.83
C THR A 733 22.10 1.68 24.22
N GLN A 734 22.52 2.88 24.56
CA GLN A 734 21.95 4.09 24.00
C GLN A 734 22.43 4.32 22.56
N TRP A 735 21.52 4.74 21.68
CA TRP A 735 21.86 5.13 20.31
C TRP A 735 22.90 6.25 20.32
N PRO A 736 23.97 6.16 19.52
CA PRO A 736 25.01 7.18 19.50
C PRO A 736 24.49 8.54 19.10
N THR A 737 24.97 9.58 19.78
CA THR A 737 24.69 10.97 19.47
C THR A 737 25.89 11.62 18.77
N TYR A 738 25.62 12.65 18.00
CA TYR A 738 26.67 13.43 17.33
C TYR A 738 26.62 14.90 17.77
N ASP A 739 27.78 15.55 17.71
CA ASP A 739 27.91 16.99 17.90
C ASP A 739 27.93 17.64 16.52
N GLU A 740 26.98 18.51 16.25
CA GLU A 740 26.85 19.19 14.96
C GLU A 740 28.10 20.02 14.61
N ALA A 741 28.71 20.67 15.60
CA ALA A 741 29.90 21.45 15.40
C ALA A 741 31.12 20.62 14.96
N LYS A 742 31.13 19.32 15.36
CA LYS A 742 32.19 18.37 15.00
C LYS A 742 31.95 17.65 13.68
N THR A 743 30.80 17.86 13.03
CA THR A 743 30.52 17.32 11.69
C THR A 743 31.14 18.15 10.57
N VAL A 744 31.61 19.35 10.87
CA VAL A 744 32.22 20.26 9.90
C VAL A 744 33.71 19.98 9.85
N GLU A 745 34.23 19.66 8.67
CA GLU A 745 35.68 19.53 8.45
C GLU A 745 36.32 20.92 8.64
N SER A 746 37.21 21.03 9.61
CA SER A 746 38.02 22.24 9.84
C SER A 746 39.14 22.42 8.81
N SER A 747 39.51 21.33 8.14
CA SER A 747 40.60 21.32 7.12
C SER A 747 40.11 20.73 5.81
N VAL A 748 40.78 21.11 4.72
CA VAL A 748 40.52 20.62 3.36
C VAL A 748 41.84 20.34 2.67
N GLU A 749 41.88 19.21 1.95
CA GLU A 749 43.04 18.91 1.10
C GLU A 749 42.93 19.69 -0.21
N ILE A 750 43.96 20.46 -0.51
CA ILE A 750 44.08 21.21 -1.77
C ILE A 750 45.15 20.61 -2.64
N ALA A 751 44.96 20.69 -3.96
CA ALA A 751 45.99 20.28 -4.91
C ALA A 751 47.04 21.36 -5.10
N LEU A 752 48.28 20.99 -5.06
CA LEU A 752 49.43 21.84 -5.35
C LEU A 752 49.86 21.67 -6.79
N GLN A 753 49.88 22.74 -7.55
CA GLN A 753 50.22 22.73 -8.96
C GLN A 753 51.44 23.60 -9.25
N ILE A 754 52.26 23.20 -10.21
CA ILE A 754 53.31 23.99 -10.85
C ILE A 754 53.01 24.07 -12.34
N ASN A 755 52.83 25.28 -12.87
CA ASN A 755 52.44 25.49 -14.27
C ASN A 755 51.24 24.67 -14.71
N GLY A 756 50.20 24.57 -13.83
CA GLY A 756 48.95 23.85 -14.08
C GLY A 756 49.04 22.32 -13.95
N LYS A 757 50.19 21.74 -13.62
CA LYS A 757 50.33 20.30 -13.36
C LYS A 757 50.42 20.02 -11.88
N ILE A 758 49.62 19.06 -11.40
CA ILE A 758 49.60 18.63 -9.98
C ILE A 758 50.98 18.05 -9.62
N ARG A 759 51.54 18.52 -8.51
CA ARG A 759 52.84 18.13 -7.98
C ARG A 759 52.82 17.65 -6.55
N GLY A 760 51.70 17.84 -5.87
CA GLY A 760 51.50 17.43 -4.49
C GLY A 760 50.07 17.80 -4.00
N THR A 761 49.79 17.52 -2.72
CA THR A 761 48.61 17.92 -2.02
C THR A 761 49.01 18.54 -0.68
N LEU A 762 48.17 19.39 -0.11
CA LEU A 762 48.42 20.04 1.17
C LEU A 762 47.07 20.11 1.95
N MET A 763 47.10 19.71 3.21
CA MET A 763 45.99 19.93 4.12
C MET A 763 46.07 21.37 4.68
N ILE A 764 44.99 22.11 4.53
CA ILE A 764 44.88 23.50 5.05
C ILE A 764 43.60 23.65 5.87
N ASP A 765 43.62 24.56 6.84
CA ASP A 765 42.38 25.00 7.48
C ASP A 765 41.50 25.70 6.43
N LYS A 766 40.18 25.44 6.45
CA LYS A 766 39.20 26.04 5.52
C LYS A 766 39.23 27.56 5.60
N ASP A 767 39.47 28.09 6.78
CA ASP A 767 39.55 29.54 7.07
C ASP A 767 40.96 30.10 7.04
N ALA A 768 41.95 29.29 6.56
CA ALA A 768 43.33 29.75 6.48
C ALA A 768 43.48 30.95 5.54
N ALA A 769 44.23 31.94 5.96
CA ALA A 769 44.54 33.11 5.14
C ALA A 769 45.28 32.71 3.87
N LYS A 770 44.98 33.38 2.76
CA LYS A 770 45.54 33.09 1.44
C LYS A 770 47.08 33.06 1.48
N ASP A 771 47.70 34.01 2.15
CA ASP A 771 49.13 34.16 2.19
C ASP A 771 49.82 33.01 2.95
N ASP A 772 49.19 32.56 4.04
CA ASP A 772 49.66 31.39 4.81
C ASP A 772 49.56 30.09 4.00
N VAL A 773 48.47 29.94 3.26
CA VAL A 773 48.28 28.75 2.39
C VAL A 773 49.36 28.73 1.28
N ILE A 774 49.62 29.87 0.65
CA ILE A 774 50.65 29.97 -0.39
C ILE A 774 52.04 29.72 0.20
N ALA A 775 52.33 30.24 1.39
CA ALA A 775 53.62 30.02 2.07
C ALA A 775 53.84 28.51 2.35
N LYS A 776 52.86 27.84 2.94
CA LYS A 776 52.91 26.38 3.18
C LYS A 776 53.03 25.59 1.87
N ALA A 777 52.31 26.00 0.83
CA ALA A 777 52.37 25.35 -0.48
C ALA A 777 53.76 25.45 -1.11
N LYS A 778 54.41 26.58 -0.94
CA LYS A 778 55.83 26.78 -1.39
C LYS A 778 56.80 25.94 -0.60
N GLU A 779 56.61 25.81 0.69
CA GLU A 779 57.39 24.95 1.56
C GLU A 779 57.29 23.47 1.13
N GLU A 780 56.07 23.00 0.92
CA GLU A 780 55.82 21.62 0.46
C GLU A 780 56.36 21.32 -0.94
N LEU A 781 56.39 22.31 -1.78
CA LEU A 781 56.94 22.19 -3.14
C LEU A 781 58.40 22.61 -3.28
N ALA A 782 59.13 22.95 -2.20
CA ALA A 782 60.44 23.57 -2.22
C ALA A 782 61.43 22.85 -3.17
N ASP A 783 61.48 21.53 -3.13
CA ASP A 783 62.37 20.69 -3.96
C ASP A 783 61.97 20.69 -5.46
N LYS A 784 60.79 21.18 -5.81
CA LYS A 784 60.25 21.21 -7.18
C LYS A 784 60.19 22.62 -7.77
N LEU A 785 60.48 23.64 -6.97
CA LEU A 785 60.52 25.05 -7.40
C LEU A 785 61.91 25.42 -7.92
N THR A 786 62.23 25.06 -9.17
CA THR A 786 63.53 25.22 -9.76
C THR A 786 63.72 26.49 -10.64
N GLY A 787 62.67 27.35 -10.74
CA GLY A 787 62.65 28.57 -11.56
C GLY A 787 62.19 29.82 -10.82
N ASN A 788 62.14 30.95 -11.52
CA ASN A 788 61.58 32.17 -10.93
C ASN A 788 60.04 32.14 -10.90
N ILE A 789 59.47 32.35 -9.72
CA ILE A 789 58.02 32.43 -9.55
C ILE A 789 57.48 33.71 -10.18
N VAL A 790 56.59 33.57 -11.15
CA VAL A 790 56.01 34.72 -11.90
C VAL A 790 54.60 35.05 -11.36
N LYS A 791 53.87 34.06 -10.91
CA LYS A 791 52.47 34.26 -10.40
C LYS A 791 52.09 33.14 -9.46
N GLU A 792 51.35 33.51 -8.42
CA GLU A 792 50.76 32.60 -7.43
C GLU A 792 49.24 32.72 -7.50
N ILE A 793 48.57 31.63 -7.75
CA ILE A 793 47.13 31.55 -7.90
C ILE A 793 46.59 30.63 -6.81
N TYR A 794 45.73 31.14 -5.92
CA TYR A 794 45.03 30.37 -4.93
C TYR A 794 43.54 30.39 -5.23
N VAL A 795 42.94 29.22 -5.37
CA VAL A 795 41.49 29.04 -5.41
C VAL A 795 41.11 28.43 -4.08
N PRO A 796 40.35 29.15 -3.23
CA PRO A 796 40.04 28.73 -1.87
C PRO A 796 39.45 27.31 -1.83
N GLY A 797 40.02 26.47 -0.96
CA GLY A 797 39.57 25.10 -0.76
C GLY A 797 39.79 24.13 -1.93
N ARG A 798 40.54 24.53 -2.96
CA ARG A 798 40.76 23.67 -4.16
C ARG A 798 42.20 23.49 -4.60
N ILE A 799 42.85 24.58 -4.95
CA ILE A 799 44.18 24.50 -5.52
C ILE A 799 45.05 25.70 -5.14
N VAL A 800 46.37 25.45 -5.05
CA VAL A 800 47.40 26.48 -5.22
C VAL A 800 48.17 26.15 -6.50
N ASN A 801 48.28 27.09 -7.43
CA ASN A 801 49.05 26.92 -8.64
C ASN A 801 50.18 27.94 -8.68
N ILE A 802 51.44 27.50 -8.64
CA ILE A 802 52.64 28.33 -8.73
C ILE A 802 53.08 28.33 -10.19
N VAL A 803 53.04 29.51 -10.79
CA VAL A 803 53.50 29.68 -12.17
C VAL A 803 54.97 30.15 -12.14
N MET A 804 55.83 29.37 -12.80
CA MET A 804 57.25 29.64 -12.89
C MET A 804 57.69 29.83 -14.34
N LYS A 805 58.73 30.59 -14.49
CA LYS A 805 59.41 30.85 -15.75
C LYS A 805 60.87 30.42 -15.67
#